data_5d1e74958386e5624c671e8f066fe132
#
_entry.id   5d1e74958386e5624c671e8f066fe132
#
_cell.length_a   1.000
_cell.length_b   1.000
_cell.length_c   1.000
_cell.angle_alpha   90.00
_cell.angle_beta   90.00
_cell.angle_gamma   90.00
#
_symmetry.space_group_name_H-M   'P 1'
#
loop_
_entity.id
_entity.type
_entity.pdbx_description
1 polymer ?
#
loop_
_entity_poly.entity_id
_entity_poly.type
_entity_poly.pdbx_seq_one_letter_code
_entity_poly.pdbx_strand_id
1 'polypeptide(L)'
;TNNVNNQGFSGGGGGPRWRRNNGLNAPKELGISFATENKKIELGGSAQYNYNDADISNINSSERFLQNGNSYSNSNSVNRNKNSTFRADFRMEWKPDSMTNIIFRPNFSYGKTDNASSSLSGTFDADPFSLVANPNDYLDFDKIIAGDPLKDIRVNATNSGTLSDSKSISTDATLQINRKLNDKGRNITFRGRFGYGDNDNNQYTESTTRYYQIPTNPDSTLVRNQYITTPTNNYNYSAQITYSEPIARATFLQFSYQFQYKYSESDKTTYDLYQINPEWGIGEPLPTGYENHAVDSLGKYAEYRYYNHDASVSLRFIREKYQLSAGMSFQPQSSKLSYKKGNYMIDTTRSVFNFAPNVDFRYRFSKVSQLRFNYRGRTGQPSMENLLPIVDNSNPLNIRVGNPGLKPSFTHSMRLFYNTYNAELQRGIMTHASFSATQNSISNSTEYNEQTGGRTTTPKNINGNWSAFGMFGFNTALKNKKYTINSFSNINYQNNVAYLYNQETKVDDKNTTTGLTLSERLNGAYRNDWFEFGLNGSISYTAERNKLRPDNNQEPYTFSYGANTQLMAPWNMTFTTNIANQSRRGYTDSSMNRNELIWNAQLSQTFLKGAATISFEMYDILKQQSNISRSLTADGRSVSEYNGVNSYCMVHFIYRLNIFGNKAAREKMGRGGFGGPGGPGGHGGPGGRPGGFGGRRF
;
A
#
# COMPACT_ATOMS: atom_id res chain seq x y z
N THR A 1 18.81 30.77 -24.64
CA THR A 1 17.36 30.48 -24.61
C THR A 1 17.10 29.45 -23.55
N ASN A 2 16.75 29.94 -22.35
CA ASN A 2 16.62 29.17 -21.13
C ASN A 2 15.39 28.27 -21.16
N ASN A 3 15.58 26.95 -21.18
CA ASN A 3 14.55 25.98 -20.91
C ASN A 3 14.23 25.99 -19.41
N VAL A 4 13.18 26.66 -18.99
CA VAL A 4 12.63 26.56 -17.65
C VAL A 4 11.95 25.19 -17.54
N ASN A 5 12.62 24.25 -16.94
CA ASN A 5 12.05 22.96 -16.57
C ASN A 5 10.89 23.19 -15.59
N ASN A 6 9.70 22.89 -16.04
CA ASN A 6 8.49 22.84 -15.24
C ASN A 6 8.58 21.60 -14.31
N GLN A 7 9.40 21.69 -13.26
CA GLN A 7 9.43 20.68 -12.19
C GLN A 7 8.12 20.85 -11.40
N GLY A 8 7.21 19.93 -11.64
CA GLY A 8 6.04 19.76 -10.79
C GLY A 8 6.49 19.64 -9.34
N PHE A 9 5.66 20.15 -8.42
CA PHE A 9 5.82 20.06 -6.98
C PHE A 9 6.18 18.64 -6.51
N SER A 10 7.43 18.28 -6.60
CA SER A 10 8.06 17.31 -5.72
C SER A 10 8.76 18.16 -4.67
N GLY A 11 8.17 18.25 -3.49
CA GLY A 11 8.76 18.97 -2.38
C GLY A 11 10.14 18.42 -2.07
N GLY A 12 11.11 19.30 -2.10
CA GLY A 12 12.48 19.01 -1.70
C GLY A 12 13.44 19.01 -2.88
N GLY A 13 14.52 19.74 -2.74
CA GLY A 13 15.68 19.73 -3.61
C GLY A 13 16.15 18.30 -3.92
N GLY A 14 16.69 18.10 -5.11
CA GLY A 14 17.12 16.78 -5.61
C GLY A 14 18.30 16.16 -4.86
N GLY A 15 18.25 16.13 -3.54
CA GLY A 15 19.14 15.34 -2.70
C GLY A 15 18.72 13.86 -2.70
N PRO A 16 19.61 12.98 -2.30
CA PRO A 16 19.32 11.55 -2.19
C PRO A 16 18.06 11.35 -1.33
N ARG A 17 17.14 10.51 -1.80
CA ARG A 17 15.96 10.14 -0.99
C ARG A 17 16.42 9.12 0.06
N TRP A 18 16.69 9.59 1.24
CA TRP A 18 17.03 8.78 2.40
C TRP A 18 15.82 7.90 2.74
N ARG A 19 15.89 6.60 2.44
CA ARG A 19 14.82 5.65 2.72
C ARG A 19 15.07 4.95 4.04
N ARG A 20 14.05 4.88 4.86
CA ARG A 20 14.00 3.99 6.02
C ARG A 20 13.77 2.57 5.50
N ASN A 21 14.68 1.65 5.75
CA ASN A 21 14.52 0.23 5.42
C ASN A 21 14.21 -0.53 6.71
N ASN A 22 13.09 -1.23 6.75
CA ASN A 22 12.85 -2.23 7.77
C ASN A 22 13.62 -3.50 7.37
N GLY A 23 14.45 -4.00 8.28
CA GLY A 23 15.29 -5.18 8.05
C GLY A 23 16.61 -4.92 7.35
N LEU A 24 17.45 -5.95 7.36
CA LEU A 24 18.70 -6.01 6.61
C LEU A 24 18.38 -6.46 5.18
N ASN A 25 18.58 -5.61 4.19
CA ASN A 25 18.22 -5.89 2.82
C ASN A 25 19.44 -5.89 1.92
N ALA A 26 19.59 -6.93 1.09
CA ALA A 26 20.64 -7.06 0.08
C ALA A 26 20.04 -7.07 -1.35
N PRO A 27 19.54 -5.93 -1.86
CA PRO A 27 18.93 -5.86 -3.17
C PRO A 27 19.99 -5.92 -4.27
N LYS A 28 19.67 -6.66 -5.36
CA LYS A 28 20.43 -6.67 -6.61
C LYS A 28 19.45 -6.42 -7.74
N GLU A 29 19.80 -5.53 -8.65
CA GLU A 29 18.92 -5.13 -9.75
C GLU A 29 19.71 -5.09 -11.05
N LEU A 30 19.14 -5.67 -12.09
CA LEU A 30 19.62 -5.60 -13.45
C LEU A 30 18.45 -5.22 -14.36
N GLY A 31 18.61 -4.17 -15.16
CA GLY A 31 17.56 -3.72 -16.05
C GLY A 31 18.10 -3.21 -17.36
N ILE A 32 17.34 -3.49 -18.42
CA ILE A 32 17.55 -2.93 -19.76
C ILE A 32 16.27 -2.26 -20.21
N SER A 33 16.40 -1.17 -20.95
CA SER A 33 15.25 -0.49 -21.55
C SER A 33 15.63 0.07 -22.90
N PHE A 34 14.66 0.08 -23.81
CA PHE A 34 14.81 0.69 -25.11
C PHE A 34 13.62 1.55 -25.47
N ALA A 35 13.80 2.56 -26.31
CA ALA A 35 12.75 3.30 -26.93
C ALA A 35 13.18 3.78 -28.29
N THR A 36 12.24 3.75 -29.22
CA THR A 36 12.41 4.31 -30.56
C THR A 36 11.09 4.92 -31.01
N GLU A 37 11.18 6.01 -31.75
CA GLU A 37 9.98 6.63 -32.32
C GLU A 37 10.27 7.13 -33.75
N ASN A 38 9.28 7.01 -34.58
CA ASN A 38 9.21 7.66 -35.86
C ASN A 38 7.86 8.39 -36.01
N LYS A 39 7.56 8.95 -37.20
CA LYS A 39 6.30 9.72 -37.40
C LYS A 39 5.04 8.90 -37.17
N LYS A 40 5.06 7.58 -37.33
CA LYS A 40 3.90 6.69 -37.26
C LYS A 40 3.94 5.71 -36.09
N ILE A 41 5.12 5.32 -35.62
CA ILE A 41 5.26 4.27 -34.62
C ILE A 41 6.18 4.77 -33.49
N GLU A 42 5.72 4.54 -32.25
CA GLU A 42 6.51 4.69 -31.03
C GLU A 42 6.57 3.31 -30.35
N LEU A 43 7.77 2.80 -30.14
CA LEU A 43 8.02 1.55 -29.45
C LEU A 43 8.86 1.81 -28.22
N GLY A 44 8.56 1.12 -27.14
CA GLY A 44 9.37 1.13 -25.95
C GLY A 44 9.18 -0.15 -25.16
N GLY A 45 10.21 -0.54 -24.43
CA GLY A 45 10.13 -1.70 -23.57
C GLY A 45 11.21 -1.68 -22.52
N SER A 46 10.98 -2.42 -21.45
CA SER A 46 11.98 -2.67 -20.43
C SER A 46 11.90 -4.12 -19.98
N ALA A 47 13.06 -4.65 -19.57
CA ALA A 47 13.16 -5.91 -18.86
C ALA A 47 14.02 -5.68 -17.62
N GLN A 48 13.54 -6.16 -16.47
CA GLN A 48 14.15 -5.91 -15.18
C GLN A 48 14.16 -7.20 -14.36
N TYR A 49 15.31 -7.53 -13.81
CA TYR A 49 15.45 -8.58 -12.81
C TYR A 49 15.81 -7.94 -11.48
N ASN A 50 15.05 -8.26 -10.45
CA ASN A 50 15.29 -7.82 -9.09
C ASN A 50 15.45 -9.05 -8.21
N TYR A 51 16.48 -9.05 -7.39
CA TYR A 51 16.68 -9.99 -6.31
C TYR A 51 16.80 -9.22 -5.00
N ASN A 52 16.15 -9.68 -3.95
CA ASN A 52 16.30 -9.14 -2.62
C ASN A 52 16.39 -10.28 -1.60
N ASP A 53 17.38 -10.24 -0.73
CA ASP A 53 17.49 -11.08 0.46
C ASP A 53 17.31 -10.13 1.65
N ALA A 54 16.20 -10.28 2.36
CA ALA A 54 15.81 -9.43 3.47
C ALA A 54 15.74 -10.26 4.75
N ASP A 55 16.43 -9.79 5.78
CA ASP A 55 16.39 -10.35 7.13
C ASP A 55 15.73 -9.33 8.06
N ILE A 56 14.51 -9.64 8.50
CA ILE A 56 13.65 -8.72 9.24
C ILE A 56 13.36 -9.32 10.60
N SER A 57 13.82 -8.65 11.66
CA SER A 57 13.39 -8.91 13.03
C SER A 57 12.38 -7.84 13.42
N ASN A 58 11.29 -8.26 14.03
CA ASN A 58 10.22 -7.37 14.48
C ASN A 58 9.79 -7.74 15.90
N ILE A 59 9.85 -6.77 16.78
CA ILE A 59 9.26 -6.83 18.11
C ILE A 59 7.97 -6.04 18.06
N ASN A 60 6.86 -6.66 18.43
CA ASN A 60 5.55 -6.03 18.41
C ASN A 60 4.88 -6.15 19.77
N SER A 61 4.37 -5.03 20.27
CA SER A 61 3.52 -4.96 21.45
C SER A 61 2.19 -4.36 21.03
N SER A 62 1.10 -5.04 21.35
CA SER A 62 -0.24 -4.60 21.00
C SER A 62 -1.19 -4.73 22.18
N GLU A 63 -2.12 -3.79 22.23
CA GLU A 63 -3.21 -3.75 23.18
C GLU A 63 -4.52 -3.70 22.42
N ARG A 64 -5.39 -4.63 22.71
CA ARG A 64 -6.74 -4.66 22.17
C ARG A 64 -7.70 -4.11 23.21
N PHE A 65 -8.54 -3.17 22.78
CA PHE A 65 -9.57 -2.60 23.62
C PHE A 65 -10.75 -3.56 23.69
N LEU A 66 -11.05 -4.06 24.86
CA LEU A 66 -12.26 -4.81 25.19
C LEU A 66 -13.17 -3.90 26.01
N GLN A 67 -14.43 -4.23 26.13
CA GLN A 67 -15.35 -3.40 26.89
C GLN A 67 -15.04 -3.46 28.39
N ASN A 68 -14.69 -4.64 28.91
CA ASN A 68 -14.30 -4.87 30.29
C ASN A 68 -12.82 -5.27 30.32
N GLY A 69 -11.91 -4.32 30.48
CA GLY A 69 -10.48 -4.58 30.47
C GLY A 69 -9.82 -4.42 29.09
N ASN A 70 -8.61 -4.90 28.95
CA ASN A 70 -7.86 -4.92 27.71
C ASN A 70 -7.14 -6.27 27.59
N SER A 71 -6.88 -6.69 26.36
CA SER A 71 -6.01 -7.83 26.08
C SER A 71 -4.70 -7.33 25.52
N TYR A 72 -3.61 -7.80 26.07
CA TYR A 72 -2.26 -7.42 25.68
C TYR A 72 -1.59 -8.58 24.94
N SER A 73 -0.82 -8.27 23.93
CA SER A 73 -0.04 -9.29 23.20
C SER A 73 1.32 -8.75 22.85
N ASN A 74 2.34 -9.54 23.15
CA ASN A 74 3.72 -9.28 22.77
C ASN A 74 4.20 -10.38 21.83
N SER A 75 5.00 -10.01 20.85
CA SER A 75 5.62 -10.97 19.93
C SER A 75 7.00 -10.52 19.50
N ASN A 76 7.87 -11.50 19.30
CA ASN A 76 9.17 -11.35 18.66
C ASN A 76 9.22 -12.28 17.45
N SER A 77 9.46 -11.74 16.27
CA SER A 77 9.53 -12.52 15.04
C SER A 77 10.77 -12.20 14.24
N VAL A 78 11.37 -13.24 13.67
CA VAL A 78 12.46 -13.14 12.71
C VAL A 78 11.97 -13.73 11.39
N ASN A 79 12.16 -12.98 10.32
CA ASN A 79 11.70 -13.34 8.99
C ASN A 79 12.81 -13.12 7.98
N ARG A 80 13.24 -14.17 7.29
CA ARG A 80 14.14 -14.08 6.15
C ARG A 80 13.38 -14.32 4.86
N ASN A 81 13.37 -13.32 4.01
CA ASN A 81 12.65 -13.33 2.74
C ASN A 81 13.62 -13.15 1.57
N LYS A 82 13.72 -14.18 0.72
CA LYS A 82 14.45 -14.13 -0.55
C LYS A 82 13.45 -14.02 -1.67
N ASN A 83 13.46 -12.90 -2.36
CA ASN A 83 12.54 -12.63 -3.46
C ASN A 83 13.33 -12.36 -4.73
N SER A 84 13.03 -13.10 -5.80
CA SER A 84 13.50 -12.84 -7.15
C SER A 84 12.32 -12.56 -8.06
N THR A 85 12.40 -11.46 -8.81
CA THR A 85 11.33 -11.04 -9.72
C THR A 85 11.93 -10.65 -11.06
N PHE A 86 11.47 -11.27 -12.12
CA PHE A 86 11.71 -10.85 -13.50
C PHE A 86 10.44 -10.15 -14.01
N ARG A 87 10.58 -8.95 -14.57
CA ARG A 87 9.49 -8.22 -15.22
C ARG A 87 9.92 -7.78 -16.61
N ALA A 88 8.99 -7.89 -17.56
CA ALA A 88 9.17 -7.36 -18.90
C ALA A 88 7.91 -6.61 -19.29
N ASP A 89 8.06 -5.38 -19.76
CA ASP A 89 6.99 -4.57 -20.30
C ASP A 89 7.34 -4.05 -21.68
N PHE A 90 6.30 -3.95 -22.50
CA PHE A 90 6.40 -3.43 -23.85
C PHE A 90 5.28 -2.45 -24.11
N ARG A 91 5.55 -1.41 -24.87
CA ARG A 91 4.58 -0.44 -25.35
C ARG A 91 4.79 -0.19 -26.82
N MET A 92 3.71 -0.31 -27.56
CA MET A 92 3.61 0.12 -28.94
C MET A 92 2.50 1.18 -29.06
N GLU A 93 2.81 2.30 -29.67
CA GLU A 93 1.80 3.26 -30.15
C GLU A 93 1.98 3.40 -31.65
N TRP A 94 0.93 3.05 -32.41
CA TRP A 94 0.94 3.08 -33.85
C TRP A 94 -0.16 4.00 -34.38
N LYS A 95 0.23 4.95 -35.21
CA LYS A 95 -0.63 5.91 -35.89
C LYS A 95 -0.58 5.66 -37.40
N PRO A 96 -1.35 4.65 -37.92
CA PRO A 96 -1.34 4.33 -39.35
C PRO A 96 -1.76 5.52 -40.20
N ASP A 97 -2.70 6.32 -39.72
CA ASP A 97 -3.21 7.52 -40.32
C ASP A 97 -3.48 8.63 -39.27
N SER A 98 -3.94 9.81 -39.70
CA SER A 98 -4.25 10.94 -38.81
C SER A 98 -5.48 10.76 -37.92
N MET A 99 -6.32 9.76 -38.24
CA MET A 99 -7.59 9.47 -37.60
C MET A 99 -7.53 8.30 -36.62
N THR A 100 -6.50 7.44 -36.74
CA THR A 100 -6.39 6.18 -35.98
C THR A 100 -5.17 6.22 -35.08
N ASN A 101 -5.37 5.77 -33.81
CA ASN A 101 -4.27 5.56 -32.87
C ASN A 101 -4.49 4.21 -32.17
N ILE A 102 -3.51 3.32 -32.30
CA ILE A 102 -3.50 1.97 -31.73
C ILE A 102 -2.41 1.94 -30.67
N ILE A 103 -2.78 1.52 -29.47
CA ILE A 103 -1.86 1.38 -28.33
C ILE A 103 -1.94 -0.03 -27.83
N PHE A 104 -0.80 -0.72 -27.79
CA PHE A 104 -0.67 -2.07 -27.25
C PHE A 104 0.37 -2.08 -26.13
N ARG A 105 0.00 -2.66 -24.98
CA ARG A 105 0.82 -2.70 -23.77
C ARG A 105 0.70 -4.06 -23.09
N PRO A 106 1.53 -5.03 -23.46
CA PRO A 106 1.69 -6.25 -22.70
C PRO A 106 2.70 -6.05 -21.58
N ASN A 107 2.52 -6.77 -20.49
CA ASN A 107 3.53 -6.98 -19.47
C ASN A 107 3.58 -8.45 -19.06
N PHE A 108 4.73 -8.87 -18.57
CA PHE A 108 4.97 -10.20 -18.03
C PHE A 108 5.76 -10.06 -16.73
N SER A 109 5.41 -10.87 -15.73
CA SER A 109 6.16 -10.97 -14.48
C SER A 109 6.26 -12.42 -14.04
N TYR A 110 7.46 -12.81 -13.66
CA TYR A 110 7.75 -14.06 -12.98
C TYR A 110 8.36 -13.75 -11.62
N GLY A 111 7.83 -14.33 -10.56
CA GLY A 111 8.32 -14.17 -9.20
C GLY A 111 8.60 -15.50 -8.53
N LYS A 112 9.68 -15.56 -7.75
CA LYS A 112 9.97 -16.64 -6.82
C LYS A 112 10.26 -16.04 -5.45
N THR A 113 9.60 -16.52 -4.41
CA THR A 113 9.78 -16.07 -3.04
C THR A 113 10.03 -17.27 -2.15
N ASP A 114 11.15 -17.29 -1.45
CA ASP A 114 11.45 -18.23 -0.38
C ASP A 114 11.42 -17.45 0.93
N ASN A 115 10.60 -17.87 1.87
CA ASN A 115 10.40 -17.20 3.15
C ASN A 115 10.60 -18.19 4.29
N ALA A 116 11.43 -17.81 5.27
CA ALA A 116 11.60 -18.54 6.54
C ALA A 116 11.29 -17.59 7.68
N SER A 117 10.37 -17.94 8.55
CA SER A 117 10.00 -17.14 9.71
C SER A 117 9.93 -17.96 10.98
N SER A 118 10.33 -17.32 12.08
CA SER A 118 10.17 -17.85 13.44
C SER A 118 9.52 -16.75 14.28
N SER A 119 8.58 -17.13 15.14
CA SER A 119 7.87 -16.18 15.99
C SER A 119 7.59 -16.76 17.36
N LEU A 120 7.86 -15.97 18.37
CA LEU A 120 7.47 -16.19 19.75
C LEU A 120 6.41 -15.15 20.11
N SER A 121 5.31 -15.55 20.70
CA SER A 121 4.25 -14.64 21.09
C SER A 121 3.58 -15.06 22.40
N GLY A 122 3.07 -14.06 23.14
CA GLY A 122 2.28 -14.26 24.34
C GLY A 122 1.11 -13.30 24.40
N THR A 123 -0.03 -13.79 24.89
CA THR A 123 -1.22 -12.99 25.19
C THR A 123 -1.40 -12.91 26.70
N PHE A 124 -1.76 -11.73 27.20
CA PHE A 124 -1.88 -11.41 28.62
C PHE A 124 -3.22 -10.69 28.87
N ASP A 125 -3.82 -10.94 30.04
CA ASP A 125 -5.06 -10.30 30.49
C ASP A 125 -4.82 -8.99 31.26
N ALA A 126 -3.56 -8.72 31.65
CA ALA A 126 -3.12 -7.46 32.24
C ALA A 126 -1.87 -6.93 31.52
N ASP A 127 -1.54 -5.67 31.72
CA ASP A 127 -0.37 -5.03 31.07
C ASP A 127 0.93 -5.67 31.58
N PRO A 128 1.67 -6.43 30.76
CA PRO A 128 2.89 -7.10 31.16
C PRO A 128 4.03 -6.13 31.49
N PHE A 129 4.02 -4.90 30.94
CA PHE A 129 5.01 -3.87 31.26
C PHE A 129 4.87 -3.32 32.69
N SER A 130 3.74 -3.58 33.34
CA SER A 130 3.57 -3.23 34.77
C SER A 130 4.34 -4.13 35.71
N LEU A 131 4.70 -5.35 35.28
CA LEU A 131 5.38 -6.37 36.08
C LEU A 131 6.85 -6.52 35.69
N VAL A 132 7.20 -6.37 34.42
CA VAL A 132 8.56 -6.54 33.91
C VAL A 132 8.92 -5.41 32.92
N ALA A 133 10.20 -5.04 32.88
CA ALA A 133 10.67 -4.00 31.99
C ALA A 133 10.58 -4.40 30.50
N ASN A 134 10.79 -5.68 30.18
CA ASN A 134 10.74 -6.21 28.82
C ASN A 134 10.00 -7.54 28.78
N PRO A 135 8.70 -7.57 28.47
CA PRO A 135 7.92 -8.80 28.36
C PRO A 135 8.42 -9.78 27.30
N ASN A 136 9.19 -9.30 26.31
CA ASN A 136 9.67 -10.13 25.21
C ASN A 136 10.73 -11.17 25.65
N ASP A 137 11.40 -10.93 26.79
CA ASP A 137 12.37 -11.87 27.36
C ASP A 137 11.69 -13.13 27.93
N TYR A 138 10.37 -13.08 28.12
CA TYR A 138 9.53 -14.14 28.71
C TYR A 138 8.59 -14.81 27.69
N LEU A 139 8.80 -14.62 26.38
CA LEU A 139 7.92 -15.23 25.36
C LEU A 139 8.25 -16.69 25.06
N ASP A 140 9.50 -17.09 25.21
CA ASP A 140 9.94 -18.46 24.96
C ASP A 140 9.66 -19.35 26.18
N PHE A 141 8.53 -20.02 26.18
CA PHE A 141 8.08 -20.84 27.31
C PHE A 141 8.93 -22.10 27.54
N ASP A 142 9.74 -22.53 26.57
CA ASP A 142 10.66 -23.65 26.72
C ASP A 142 11.92 -23.27 27.52
N LYS A 143 12.22 -21.97 27.56
CA LYS A 143 13.35 -21.40 28.31
C LYS A 143 12.96 -20.75 29.65
N ILE A 144 11.67 -20.66 29.95
CA ILE A 144 11.20 -20.07 31.19
C ILE A 144 11.43 -21.05 32.33
N ILE A 145 12.39 -20.73 33.17
CA ILE A 145 12.72 -21.46 34.40
C ILE A 145 11.73 -21.04 35.50
N ALA A 146 11.64 -21.86 36.58
CA ALA A 146 10.79 -21.58 37.75
C ALA A 146 10.93 -20.12 38.22
N GLY A 147 9.81 -19.38 38.24
CA GLY A 147 9.75 -17.98 38.64
C GLY A 147 9.34 -16.98 37.54
N ASP A 148 8.59 -17.41 36.52
CA ASP A 148 8.02 -16.51 35.50
C ASP A 148 7.12 -15.43 36.15
N PRO A 149 7.51 -14.15 36.16
CA PRO A 149 6.73 -13.08 36.79
C PRO A 149 5.43 -12.76 36.01
N LEU A 150 5.28 -13.27 34.78
CA LEU A 150 4.11 -13.07 33.94
C LEU A 150 3.15 -14.26 33.96
N LYS A 151 3.43 -15.30 34.75
CA LYS A 151 2.65 -16.54 34.74
C LYS A 151 1.16 -16.31 35.05
N ASP A 152 0.88 -15.49 36.05
CA ASP A 152 -0.48 -15.29 36.57
C ASP A 152 -1.36 -14.47 35.61
N ILE A 153 -0.75 -13.64 34.76
CA ILE A 153 -1.46 -12.83 33.74
C ILE A 153 -1.39 -13.41 32.34
N ARG A 154 -0.67 -14.53 32.16
CA ARG A 154 -0.49 -15.16 30.85
C ARG A 154 -1.70 -16.00 30.47
N VAL A 155 -2.34 -15.67 29.35
CA VAL A 155 -3.47 -16.42 28.79
C VAL A 155 -2.99 -17.55 27.89
N ASN A 156 -2.11 -17.20 26.94
CA ASN A 156 -1.44 -18.19 26.08
C ASN A 156 -0.03 -17.75 25.70
N ALA A 157 0.77 -18.71 25.25
CA ALA A 157 2.03 -18.46 24.56
C ALA A 157 2.16 -19.39 23.34
N THR A 158 2.76 -18.91 22.27
CA THR A 158 2.93 -19.66 21.02
C THR A 158 4.36 -19.52 20.52
N ASN A 159 5.03 -20.65 20.29
CA ASN A 159 6.25 -20.76 19.50
C ASN A 159 5.85 -21.25 18.12
N SER A 160 6.30 -20.61 17.05
CA SER A 160 5.98 -21.04 15.69
C SER A 160 7.13 -20.83 14.73
N GLY A 161 7.29 -21.76 13.82
CA GLY A 161 8.17 -21.71 12.68
C GLY A 161 7.38 -21.88 11.37
N THR A 162 7.79 -21.19 10.31
CA THR A 162 7.20 -21.35 9.00
C THR A 162 8.28 -21.26 7.94
N LEU A 163 8.26 -22.21 6.99
CA LEU A 163 9.07 -22.19 5.79
C LEU A 163 8.13 -22.23 4.59
N SER A 164 8.24 -21.29 3.67
CA SER A 164 7.39 -21.28 2.48
C SER A 164 8.17 -20.96 1.23
N ASP A 165 7.79 -21.60 0.14
CA ASP A 165 8.20 -21.27 -1.21
C ASP A 165 6.98 -20.93 -2.07
N SER A 166 7.09 -19.89 -2.86
CA SER A 166 6.05 -19.46 -3.77
C SER A 166 6.63 -19.14 -5.13
N LYS A 167 5.95 -19.59 -6.19
CA LYS A 167 6.24 -19.26 -7.58
C LYS A 167 5.02 -18.62 -8.18
N SER A 168 5.21 -17.48 -8.84
CA SER A 168 4.13 -16.76 -9.48
C SER A 168 4.46 -16.36 -10.90
N ILE A 169 3.51 -16.54 -11.80
CA ILE A 169 3.54 -16.05 -13.18
C ILE A 169 2.37 -15.12 -13.36
N SER A 170 2.59 -13.95 -13.93
CA SER A 170 1.51 -13.09 -14.35
C SER A 170 1.79 -12.43 -15.69
N THR A 171 0.75 -12.30 -16.50
CA THR A 171 0.79 -11.55 -17.75
C THR A 171 -0.47 -10.72 -17.88
N ASP A 172 -0.29 -9.47 -18.30
CA ASP A 172 -1.39 -8.56 -18.61
C ASP A 172 -1.15 -7.94 -19.98
N ALA A 173 -2.23 -7.74 -20.72
CA ALA A 173 -2.17 -7.05 -21.99
C ALA A 173 -3.32 -6.05 -22.11
N THR A 174 -3.05 -4.87 -22.64
CA THR A 174 -4.05 -3.87 -22.98
C THR A 174 -3.89 -3.47 -24.45
N LEU A 175 -4.96 -3.61 -25.19
CA LEU A 175 -5.10 -3.10 -26.54
C LEU A 175 -6.11 -1.95 -26.53
N GLN A 176 -5.73 -0.78 -27.03
CA GLN A 176 -6.63 0.34 -27.18
C GLN A 176 -6.57 0.88 -28.61
N ILE A 177 -7.72 0.98 -29.26
CA ILE A 177 -7.88 1.50 -30.61
C ILE A 177 -8.77 2.73 -30.50
N ASN A 178 -8.24 3.89 -30.88
CA ASN A 178 -8.99 5.14 -30.95
C ASN A 178 -9.16 5.50 -32.43
N ARG A 179 -10.41 5.69 -32.89
CA ARG A 179 -10.73 6.10 -34.24
C ARG A 179 -11.53 7.39 -34.21
N LYS A 180 -11.04 8.43 -34.84
CA LYS A 180 -11.83 9.62 -35.16
C LYS A 180 -12.71 9.28 -36.37
N LEU A 181 -13.99 9.59 -36.28
CA LEU A 181 -14.95 9.32 -37.34
C LEU A 181 -15.21 10.56 -38.21
N ASN A 182 -14.92 11.76 -37.67
CA ASN A 182 -14.96 13.01 -38.40
C ASN A 182 -14.08 14.10 -37.71
N ASP A 183 -13.94 15.23 -38.34
CA ASP A 183 -13.18 16.39 -37.80
C ASP A 183 -13.92 17.18 -36.73
N LYS A 184 -15.25 16.95 -36.57
CA LYS A 184 -16.08 17.62 -35.56
C LYS A 184 -15.93 17.00 -34.15
N GLY A 185 -15.12 15.94 -34.01
CA GLY A 185 -14.81 15.29 -32.71
C GLY A 185 -15.59 14.03 -32.40
N ARG A 186 -16.41 13.52 -33.36
CA ARG A 186 -17.01 12.18 -33.25
C ARG A 186 -15.92 11.13 -33.25
N ASN A 187 -15.93 10.26 -32.27
CA ASN A 187 -14.91 9.22 -32.14
C ASN A 187 -15.44 7.97 -31.47
N ILE A 188 -14.79 6.86 -31.77
CA ILE A 188 -15.00 5.58 -31.10
C ILE A 188 -13.68 5.08 -30.54
N THR A 189 -13.72 4.54 -29.33
CA THR A 189 -12.58 3.92 -28.67
C THR A 189 -12.96 2.51 -28.27
N PHE A 190 -12.17 1.55 -28.73
CA PHE A 190 -12.19 0.18 -28.22
C PHE A 190 -11.02 -0.01 -27.27
N ARG A 191 -11.27 -0.70 -26.14
CA ARG A 191 -10.23 -1.11 -25.19
C ARG A 191 -10.47 -2.55 -24.77
N GLY A 192 -9.55 -3.42 -25.15
CA GLY A 192 -9.45 -4.80 -24.67
C GLY A 192 -8.40 -4.92 -23.57
N ARG A 193 -8.69 -5.70 -22.54
CA ARG A 193 -7.71 -6.09 -21.53
C ARG A 193 -7.81 -7.58 -21.28
N PHE A 194 -6.67 -8.19 -21.07
CA PHE A 194 -6.52 -9.58 -20.67
C PHE A 194 -5.49 -9.65 -19.55
N GLY A 195 -5.74 -10.46 -18.56
CA GLY A 195 -4.79 -10.75 -17.48
C GLY A 195 -4.88 -12.22 -17.11
N TYR A 196 -3.74 -12.83 -16.87
CA TYR A 196 -3.58 -14.20 -16.39
C TYR A 196 -2.59 -14.19 -15.23
N GLY A 197 -2.87 -14.97 -14.21
CA GLY A 197 -1.98 -15.17 -13.08
C GLY A 197 -2.09 -16.59 -12.55
N ASP A 198 -0.94 -17.17 -12.28
CA ASP A 198 -0.78 -18.48 -11.68
C ASP A 198 0.20 -18.36 -10.51
N ASN A 199 -0.14 -18.95 -9.37
CA ASN A 199 0.67 -18.90 -8.17
C ASN A 199 0.59 -20.22 -7.42
N ASP A 200 1.73 -20.87 -7.28
CA ASP A 200 1.94 -22.02 -6.42
C ASP A 200 2.57 -21.57 -5.12
N ASN A 201 1.95 -21.91 -4.00
CA ASN A 201 2.49 -21.62 -2.68
C ASN A 201 2.50 -22.90 -1.84
N ASN A 202 3.69 -23.29 -1.38
CA ASN A 202 3.91 -24.40 -0.48
C ASN A 202 4.42 -23.87 0.85
N GLN A 203 3.87 -24.37 1.94
CA GLN A 203 4.19 -23.87 3.27
C GLN A 203 4.31 -25.04 4.27
N TYR A 204 5.40 -25.07 4.99
CA TYR A 204 5.59 -25.89 6.19
C TYR A 204 5.37 -25.01 7.40
N THR A 205 4.58 -25.48 8.36
CA THR A 205 4.31 -24.76 9.60
C THR A 205 4.40 -25.70 10.78
N GLU A 206 5.22 -25.31 11.74
CA GLU A 206 5.31 -25.93 13.06
C GLU A 206 4.86 -24.89 14.08
N SER A 207 3.99 -25.25 15.00
CA SER A 207 3.59 -24.36 16.08
C SER A 207 3.18 -25.13 17.31
N THR A 208 3.62 -24.64 18.47
CA THR A 208 3.23 -25.12 19.79
C THR A 208 2.58 -23.95 20.53
N THR A 209 1.32 -24.11 20.90
CA THR A 209 0.57 -23.14 21.70
C THR A 209 0.25 -23.73 23.04
N ARG A 210 0.66 -23.05 24.12
CA ARG A 210 0.34 -23.42 25.51
C ARG A 210 -0.70 -22.46 26.06
N TYR A 211 -1.74 -23.00 26.70
CA TYR A 211 -2.83 -22.26 27.32
C TYR A 211 -2.70 -22.36 28.84
N TYR A 212 -2.76 -21.22 29.53
CA TYR A 212 -2.52 -21.14 30.97
C TYR A 212 -3.80 -20.96 31.79
N GLN A 213 -4.86 -20.44 31.18
CA GLN A 213 -6.08 -20.03 31.90
C GLN A 213 -7.31 -20.92 31.59
N ILE A 214 -7.14 -22.11 30.99
CA ILE A 214 -8.25 -23.05 30.77
C ILE A 214 -8.54 -23.78 32.10
N PRO A 215 -9.71 -23.54 32.73
CA PRO A 215 -9.97 -24.08 34.08
C PRO A 215 -9.95 -25.62 34.19
N THR A 216 -10.41 -26.30 33.13
CA THR A 216 -10.52 -27.75 33.07
C THR A 216 -9.21 -28.46 32.74
N ASN A 217 -8.27 -27.73 32.11
CA ASN A 217 -6.98 -28.28 31.69
C ASN A 217 -5.93 -27.15 31.59
N PRO A 218 -5.50 -26.61 32.74
CA PRO A 218 -4.45 -25.59 32.76
C PRO A 218 -3.15 -26.19 32.20
N ASP A 219 -2.35 -25.36 31.53
CA ASP A 219 -1.11 -25.75 30.85
C ASP A 219 -1.32 -26.71 29.66
N SER A 220 -2.54 -26.81 29.11
CA SER A 220 -2.79 -27.63 27.92
C SER A 220 -2.00 -27.11 26.73
N THR A 221 -1.49 -28.04 25.93
CA THR A 221 -0.62 -27.73 24.80
C THR A 221 -1.25 -28.21 23.49
N LEU A 222 -1.29 -27.37 22.50
CA LEU A 222 -1.69 -27.67 21.13
C LEU A 222 -0.46 -27.65 20.22
N VAL A 223 -0.06 -28.80 19.71
CA VAL A 223 1.02 -28.95 18.74
C VAL A 223 0.42 -29.06 17.34
N ARG A 224 0.98 -28.36 16.38
CA ARG A 224 0.66 -28.44 14.95
C ARG A 224 1.94 -28.53 14.16
N ASN A 225 1.98 -29.50 13.28
CA ASN A 225 3.06 -29.71 12.34
C ASN A 225 2.44 -30.04 10.99
N GLN A 226 2.45 -29.10 10.05
CA GLN A 226 1.63 -29.13 8.86
C GLN A 226 2.42 -28.77 7.60
N TYR A 227 2.11 -29.48 6.51
CA TYR A 227 2.45 -29.08 5.17
C TYR A 227 1.19 -28.60 4.45
N ILE A 228 1.26 -27.44 3.82
CA ILE A 228 0.12 -26.77 3.19
C ILE A 228 0.49 -26.41 1.76
N THR A 229 -0.33 -26.84 0.80
CA THR A 229 -0.22 -26.43 -0.60
C THR A 229 -1.41 -25.53 -0.95
N THR A 230 -1.16 -24.46 -1.72
CA THR A 230 -2.21 -23.54 -2.13
C THR A 230 -1.97 -23.06 -3.56
N PRO A 231 -2.20 -23.91 -4.58
CA PRO A 231 -2.22 -23.47 -5.97
C PRO A 231 -3.40 -22.50 -6.18
N THR A 232 -3.12 -21.43 -6.92
CA THR A 232 -4.12 -20.41 -7.26
C THR A 232 -3.98 -20.03 -8.72
N ASN A 233 -5.06 -20.15 -9.48
CA ASN A 233 -5.15 -19.74 -10.86
C ASN A 233 -6.18 -18.62 -11.03
N ASN A 234 -5.83 -17.59 -11.78
CA ASN A 234 -6.76 -16.51 -12.05
C ASN A 234 -6.59 -15.98 -13.47
N TYR A 235 -7.70 -15.61 -14.10
CA TYR A 235 -7.67 -14.86 -15.33
C TYR A 235 -8.84 -13.89 -15.42
N ASN A 236 -8.61 -12.80 -16.13
CA ASN A 236 -9.62 -11.78 -16.33
C ASN A 236 -9.52 -11.24 -17.76
N TYR A 237 -10.66 -10.90 -18.31
CA TYR A 237 -10.71 -10.13 -19.55
C TYR A 237 -11.82 -9.11 -19.52
N SER A 238 -11.60 -8.01 -20.22
CA SER A 238 -12.62 -6.98 -20.40
C SER A 238 -12.55 -6.37 -21.79
N ALA A 239 -13.71 -6.07 -22.33
CA ALA A 239 -13.87 -5.32 -23.57
C ALA A 239 -14.72 -4.09 -23.30
N GLN A 240 -14.24 -2.92 -23.69
CA GLN A 240 -14.92 -1.64 -23.53
C GLN A 240 -15.01 -0.94 -24.87
N ILE A 241 -16.20 -0.46 -25.20
CA ILE A 241 -16.45 0.43 -26.33
C ILE A 241 -16.94 1.76 -25.77
N THR A 242 -16.35 2.84 -26.22
CA THR A 242 -16.77 4.21 -25.88
C THR A 242 -17.02 4.98 -27.16
N TYR A 243 -18.22 5.49 -27.30
CA TYR A 243 -18.63 6.36 -28.42
C TYR A 243 -18.84 7.77 -27.90
N SER A 244 -18.32 8.75 -28.62
CA SER A 244 -18.46 10.17 -28.30
C SER A 244 -19.09 10.92 -29.47
N GLU A 245 -20.29 11.47 -29.25
CA GLU A 245 -21.07 12.25 -30.21
C GLU A 245 -21.01 13.72 -29.89
N PRO A 246 -20.56 14.58 -30.79
CA PRO A 246 -20.67 16.03 -30.66
C PRO A 246 -22.12 16.47 -30.89
N ILE A 247 -22.82 16.85 -29.80
CA ILE A 247 -24.23 17.27 -29.85
C ILE A 247 -24.38 18.80 -30.02
N ALA A 248 -23.36 19.57 -29.66
CA ALA A 248 -23.27 21.01 -29.88
C ALA A 248 -21.79 21.44 -29.93
N ARG A 249 -21.52 22.70 -30.16
CA ARG A 249 -20.16 23.24 -30.20
C ARG A 249 -19.41 22.91 -28.91
N ALA A 250 -18.36 22.09 -29.05
CA ALA A 250 -17.51 21.60 -27.95
C ALA A 250 -18.31 21.00 -26.76
N THR A 251 -19.42 20.33 -27.08
CA THR A 251 -20.28 19.58 -26.15
C THR A 251 -20.47 18.17 -26.69
N PHE A 252 -20.19 17.17 -25.88
CA PHE A 252 -20.16 15.78 -26.30
C PHE A 252 -21.04 14.93 -25.37
N LEU A 253 -21.85 14.08 -25.95
CA LEU A 253 -22.52 13.01 -25.27
C LEU A 253 -21.68 11.74 -25.46
N GLN A 254 -21.29 11.11 -24.37
CA GLN A 254 -20.46 9.88 -24.40
C GLN A 254 -21.26 8.71 -23.86
N PHE A 255 -21.26 7.62 -24.63
CA PHE A 255 -21.78 6.33 -24.24
C PHE A 255 -20.62 5.37 -24.10
N SER A 256 -20.57 4.62 -23.03
CA SER A 256 -19.57 3.58 -22.86
C SER A 256 -20.23 2.31 -22.34
N TYR A 257 -19.85 1.20 -22.92
CA TYR A 257 -20.22 -0.12 -22.43
C TYR A 257 -18.95 -0.93 -22.23
N GLN A 258 -18.83 -1.56 -21.06
CA GLN A 258 -17.75 -2.47 -20.71
C GLN A 258 -18.33 -3.77 -20.19
N PHE A 259 -17.88 -4.87 -20.76
CA PHE A 259 -18.02 -6.20 -20.20
C PHE A 259 -16.72 -6.60 -19.51
N GLN A 260 -16.81 -7.19 -18.32
CA GLN A 260 -15.67 -7.73 -17.59
C GLN A 260 -16.03 -9.11 -17.02
N TYR A 261 -15.14 -10.05 -17.28
CA TYR A 261 -15.15 -11.36 -16.64
C TYR A 261 -13.90 -11.55 -15.81
N LYS A 262 -14.05 -12.17 -14.62
CA LYS A 262 -12.94 -12.60 -13.77
C LYS A 262 -13.20 -14.01 -13.29
N TYR A 263 -12.17 -14.81 -13.35
CA TYR A 263 -12.09 -16.14 -12.78
C TYR A 263 -10.97 -16.18 -11.74
N SER A 264 -11.20 -16.86 -10.64
CA SER A 264 -10.16 -17.15 -9.64
C SER A 264 -10.50 -18.49 -9.00
N GLU A 265 -9.52 -19.36 -8.97
CA GLU A 265 -9.58 -20.67 -8.34
C GLU A 265 -8.44 -20.79 -7.34
N SER A 266 -8.72 -21.36 -6.17
CA SER A 266 -7.72 -21.65 -5.14
C SER A 266 -8.06 -22.97 -4.48
N ASP A 267 -7.10 -23.86 -4.45
CA ASP A 267 -7.24 -25.19 -3.82
C ASP A 267 -6.18 -25.35 -2.71
N LYS A 268 -6.60 -25.09 -1.48
CA LYS A 268 -5.76 -25.28 -0.31
C LYS A 268 -5.91 -26.69 0.24
N THR A 269 -4.83 -27.45 0.23
CA THR A 269 -4.73 -28.74 0.93
C THR A 269 -3.79 -28.63 2.12
N THR A 270 -4.18 -29.19 3.25
CA THR A 270 -3.37 -29.22 4.48
C THR A 270 -3.13 -30.66 4.90
N TYR A 271 -1.89 -31.04 5.08
CA TYR A 271 -1.45 -32.36 5.54
C TYR A 271 -0.95 -32.25 6.97
N ASP A 272 -1.37 -33.18 7.84
CA ASP A 272 -0.94 -33.26 9.23
C ASP A 272 0.29 -34.15 9.33
N LEU A 273 1.45 -33.57 9.52
CA LEU A 273 2.72 -34.26 9.61
C LEU A 273 2.96 -34.82 11.05
N TYR A 274 2.33 -34.22 12.07
CA TYR A 274 2.48 -34.63 13.45
C TYR A 274 1.96 -36.05 13.69
N GLN A 275 0.92 -36.45 12.96
CA GLN A 275 0.38 -37.81 13.05
C GLN A 275 1.31 -38.89 12.44
N ILE A 276 2.20 -38.51 11.54
CA ILE A 276 3.13 -39.40 10.86
C ILE A 276 4.43 -39.49 11.63
N ASN A 277 4.98 -38.37 12.00
CA ASN A 277 6.23 -38.22 12.73
C ASN A 277 6.15 -37.01 13.68
N PRO A 278 5.84 -37.22 14.96
CA PRO A 278 5.78 -36.14 15.95
C PRO A 278 7.09 -35.34 16.12
N GLU A 279 8.22 -35.95 15.79
CA GLU A 279 9.55 -35.34 15.91
C GLU A 279 10.02 -34.67 14.63
N TRP A 280 9.19 -34.69 13.56
CA TRP A 280 9.55 -34.05 12.29
C TRP A 280 9.70 -32.55 12.49
N GLY A 281 10.83 -32.01 12.07
CA GLY A 281 11.16 -30.57 12.15
C GLY A 281 11.13 -29.87 10.83
N ILE A 282 10.86 -28.56 10.87
CA ILE A 282 10.87 -27.69 9.68
C ILE A 282 12.24 -27.74 8.99
N GLY A 283 12.21 -28.04 7.68
CA GLY A 283 13.41 -28.13 6.83
C GLY A 283 13.85 -29.58 6.56
N GLU A 284 13.25 -30.56 7.21
CA GLU A 284 13.44 -31.95 6.87
C GLU A 284 12.63 -32.36 5.62
N PRO A 285 13.05 -33.40 4.88
CA PRO A 285 12.28 -33.97 3.80
C PRO A 285 10.89 -34.42 4.29
N LEU A 286 9.85 -34.25 3.45
CA LEU A 286 8.51 -34.71 3.78
C LEU A 286 8.50 -36.23 4.10
N PRO A 287 7.79 -36.65 5.14
CA PRO A 287 7.67 -38.06 5.47
C PRO A 287 6.99 -38.86 4.35
N THR A 288 7.44 -40.09 4.11
CA THR A 288 6.84 -40.95 3.07
C THR A 288 5.36 -41.20 3.39
N GLY A 289 4.47 -41.01 2.40
CA GLY A 289 3.03 -41.24 2.53
C GLY A 289 2.27 -40.09 3.17
N TYR A 290 2.86 -38.88 3.28
CA TYR A 290 2.18 -37.71 3.85
C TYR A 290 0.89 -37.35 3.10
N GLU A 291 0.80 -37.67 1.82
CA GLU A 291 -0.38 -37.40 0.97
C GLU A 291 -1.65 -38.08 1.51
N ASN A 292 -1.51 -39.18 2.26
CA ASN A 292 -2.63 -39.90 2.87
C ASN A 292 -3.15 -39.24 4.15
N HIS A 293 -2.46 -38.22 4.67
CA HIS A 293 -2.79 -37.51 5.91
C HIS A 293 -3.35 -36.10 5.64
N ALA A 294 -4.09 -35.95 4.56
CA ALA A 294 -4.81 -34.72 4.26
C ALA A 294 -5.94 -34.50 5.28
N VAL A 295 -6.01 -33.28 5.82
CA VAL A 295 -7.04 -32.87 6.80
C VAL A 295 -8.10 -32.05 6.10
N ASP A 296 -9.18 -32.69 5.67
CA ASP A 296 -10.26 -32.04 4.89
C ASP A 296 -10.86 -30.80 5.58
N SER A 297 -11.00 -30.83 6.89
CA SER A 297 -11.54 -29.69 7.65
C SER A 297 -10.65 -28.43 7.61
N LEU A 298 -9.34 -28.59 7.31
CA LEU A 298 -8.38 -27.51 7.15
C LEU A 298 -8.10 -27.18 5.68
N GLY A 299 -8.51 -28.08 4.77
CA GLY A 299 -8.52 -27.85 3.33
C GLY A 299 -9.61 -26.85 2.91
N LYS A 300 -9.43 -26.20 1.77
CA LYS A 300 -10.42 -25.27 1.21
C LYS A 300 -10.29 -25.17 -0.29
N TYR A 301 -11.33 -25.51 -1.00
CA TYR A 301 -11.47 -25.23 -2.42
C TYR A 301 -12.42 -24.03 -2.61
N ALA A 302 -12.03 -23.06 -3.42
CA ALA A 302 -12.87 -21.93 -3.76
C ALA A 302 -12.67 -21.53 -5.22
N GLU A 303 -13.75 -21.63 -6.02
CA GLU A 303 -13.80 -21.17 -7.39
C GLU A 303 -14.74 -19.97 -7.48
N TYR A 304 -14.26 -18.86 -7.99
CA TYR A 304 -14.99 -17.62 -8.11
C TYR A 304 -15.08 -17.16 -9.57
N ARG A 305 -16.31 -16.93 -10.05
CA ARG A 305 -16.61 -16.38 -11.38
C ARG A 305 -17.39 -15.08 -11.24
N TYR A 306 -16.89 -14.01 -11.80
CA TYR A 306 -17.48 -12.68 -11.71
C TYR A 306 -17.74 -12.11 -13.10
N TYR A 307 -18.97 -11.70 -13.31
CA TYR A 307 -19.45 -11.05 -14.53
C TYR A 307 -19.89 -9.63 -14.17
N ASN A 308 -19.40 -8.65 -14.89
CA ASN A 308 -19.79 -7.25 -14.70
C ASN A 308 -20.07 -6.60 -16.06
N HIS A 309 -21.24 -6.00 -16.16
CA HIS A 309 -21.61 -5.13 -17.28
C HIS A 309 -21.64 -3.71 -16.76
N ASP A 310 -20.93 -2.79 -17.39
CA ASP A 310 -20.89 -1.37 -17.02
C ASP A 310 -21.35 -0.54 -18.22
N ALA A 311 -22.58 -0.06 -18.15
CA ALA A 311 -23.15 0.85 -19.13
C ALA A 311 -23.13 2.28 -18.56
N SER A 312 -22.42 3.18 -19.19
CA SER A 312 -22.30 4.55 -18.71
C SER A 312 -22.68 5.58 -19.77
N VAL A 313 -23.31 6.65 -19.28
CA VAL A 313 -23.66 7.85 -20.05
C VAL A 313 -23.01 9.04 -19.36
N SER A 314 -22.37 9.89 -20.13
CA SER A 314 -21.77 11.12 -19.61
C SER A 314 -21.89 12.28 -20.61
N LEU A 315 -22.14 13.45 -20.05
CA LEU A 315 -22.17 14.71 -20.78
C LEU A 315 -20.88 15.48 -20.50
N ARG A 316 -20.20 15.88 -21.59
CA ARG A 316 -18.90 16.55 -21.50
C ARG A 316 -18.95 17.89 -22.20
N PHE A 317 -18.67 18.96 -21.45
CA PHE A 317 -18.53 20.32 -21.93
C PHE A 317 -17.04 20.71 -21.97
N ILE A 318 -16.58 21.23 -23.10
CA ILE A 318 -15.22 21.73 -23.26
C ILE A 318 -15.32 23.20 -23.66
N ARG A 319 -14.94 24.11 -22.78
CA ARG A 319 -14.89 25.53 -23.03
C ARG A 319 -13.47 26.04 -22.80
N GLU A 320 -13.17 27.23 -23.25
CA GLU A 320 -11.85 27.82 -23.10
C GLU A 320 -11.39 27.86 -21.64
N LYS A 321 -12.26 28.29 -20.73
CA LYS A 321 -11.96 28.42 -19.30
C LYS A 321 -12.36 27.21 -18.48
N TYR A 322 -13.30 26.36 -18.92
CA TYR A 322 -13.73 25.22 -18.12
C TYR A 322 -13.98 23.95 -18.94
N GLN A 323 -13.84 22.85 -18.27
CA GLN A 323 -14.24 21.53 -18.73
C GLN A 323 -15.07 20.88 -17.64
N LEU A 324 -16.25 20.38 -17.99
CA LEU A 324 -17.14 19.64 -17.11
C LEU A 324 -17.47 18.30 -17.77
N SER A 325 -17.32 17.23 -17.04
CA SER A 325 -17.86 15.93 -17.42
C SER A 325 -18.71 15.41 -16.26
N ALA A 326 -19.98 15.15 -16.49
CA ALA A 326 -20.89 14.57 -15.52
C ALA A 326 -21.52 13.32 -16.13
N GLY A 327 -21.56 12.24 -15.39
CA GLY A 327 -22.06 10.97 -15.91
C GLY A 327 -22.48 10.01 -14.79
N MET A 328 -23.13 8.95 -15.22
CA MET A 328 -23.57 7.84 -14.38
C MET A 328 -23.27 6.53 -15.07
N SER A 329 -22.82 5.56 -14.30
CA SER A 329 -22.60 4.18 -14.68
C SER A 329 -23.66 3.29 -14.03
N PHE A 330 -24.22 2.38 -14.79
CA PHE A 330 -25.13 1.33 -14.36
C PHE A 330 -24.40 -0.01 -14.46
N GLN A 331 -24.29 -0.73 -13.35
CA GLN A 331 -23.40 -1.87 -13.22
C GLN A 331 -24.14 -3.12 -12.70
N PRO A 332 -24.92 -3.82 -13.53
CA PRO A 332 -25.38 -5.15 -13.19
C PRO A 332 -24.20 -6.12 -13.10
N GLN A 333 -24.13 -6.83 -11.99
CA GLN A 333 -23.04 -7.75 -11.66
C GLN A 333 -23.61 -9.10 -11.22
N SER A 334 -22.95 -10.17 -11.60
CA SER A 334 -23.23 -11.51 -11.11
C SER A 334 -21.94 -12.16 -10.63
N SER A 335 -21.98 -12.70 -9.43
CA SER A 335 -20.87 -13.42 -8.80
C SER A 335 -21.33 -14.85 -8.50
N LYS A 336 -20.57 -15.83 -8.99
CA LYS A 336 -20.78 -17.25 -8.69
C LYS A 336 -19.63 -17.74 -7.87
N LEU A 337 -19.90 -18.51 -6.82
CA LEU A 337 -18.92 -19.14 -5.96
C LEU A 337 -19.26 -20.61 -5.82
N SER A 338 -18.31 -21.48 -6.17
CA SER A 338 -18.25 -22.88 -5.75
C SER A 338 -17.26 -23.00 -4.61
N TYR A 339 -17.70 -23.52 -3.46
CA TYR A 339 -16.87 -23.58 -2.25
C TYR A 339 -17.00 -24.94 -1.60
N LYS A 340 -15.86 -25.51 -1.17
CA LYS A 340 -15.79 -26.75 -0.42
C LYS A 340 -14.81 -26.60 0.75
N LYS A 341 -15.24 -27.00 1.95
CA LYS A 341 -14.39 -27.12 3.14
C LYS A 341 -14.86 -28.27 4.00
N GLY A 342 -14.06 -29.32 4.12
CA GLY A 342 -14.50 -30.58 4.72
C GLY A 342 -15.76 -31.12 4.05
N ASN A 343 -16.78 -31.44 4.83
CA ASN A 343 -18.07 -31.90 4.33
C ASN A 343 -19.02 -30.80 3.87
N TYR A 344 -18.65 -29.54 4.08
CA TYR A 344 -19.46 -28.39 3.63
C TYR A 344 -19.15 -28.08 2.17
N MET A 345 -20.19 -28.13 1.33
CA MET A 345 -20.10 -27.77 -0.08
C MET A 345 -21.26 -26.85 -0.43
N ILE A 346 -20.98 -25.77 -1.14
CA ILE A 346 -22.00 -24.83 -1.61
C ILE A 346 -21.63 -24.24 -2.95
N ASP A 347 -22.63 -24.22 -3.84
CA ASP A 347 -22.64 -23.45 -5.06
C ASP A 347 -23.66 -22.32 -4.92
N THR A 348 -23.20 -21.09 -4.98
CA THR A 348 -24.07 -19.94 -4.80
C THR A 348 -23.84 -18.86 -5.85
N THR A 349 -24.91 -18.16 -6.19
CA THR A 349 -24.89 -17.06 -7.15
C THR A 349 -25.51 -15.83 -6.51
N ARG A 350 -24.83 -14.70 -6.61
CA ARG A 350 -25.34 -13.41 -6.17
C ARG A 350 -25.34 -12.43 -7.31
N SER A 351 -26.50 -11.88 -7.62
CA SER A 351 -26.68 -10.82 -8.61
C SER A 351 -27.02 -9.50 -7.90
N VAL A 352 -26.37 -8.43 -8.31
CA VAL A 352 -26.56 -7.09 -7.75
C VAL A 352 -26.56 -6.06 -8.87
N PHE A 353 -27.29 -4.97 -8.64
CA PHE A 353 -27.30 -3.83 -9.53
C PHE A 353 -26.73 -2.61 -8.79
N ASN A 354 -25.67 -2.05 -9.32
CA ASN A 354 -25.01 -0.90 -8.76
C ASN A 354 -25.11 0.29 -9.70
N PHE A 355 -25.01 1.47 -9.12
CA PHE A 355 -24.84 2.69 -9.88
C PHE A 355 -23.65 3.51 -9.34
N ALA A 356 -22.97 4.20 -10.23
CA ALA A 356 -21.74 4.94 -9.90
C ALA A 356 -21.77 6.31 -10.59
N PRO A 357 -22.25 7.36 -9.89
CA PRO A 357 -22.21 8.72 -10.41
C PRO A 357 -20.78 9.26 -10.39
N ASN A 358 -20.44 10.05 -11.39
CA ASN A 358 -19.15 10.71 -11.47
C ASN A 358 -19.28 12.14 -12.03
N VAL A 359 -18.44 13.05 -11.50
CA VAL A 359 -18.31 14.44 -11.98
C VAL A 359 -16.83 14.78 -12.01
N ASP A 360 -16.34 15.28 -13.14
CA ASP A 360 -15.00 15.87 -13.28
C ASP A 360 -15.17 17.30 -13.80
N PHE A 361 -14.80 18.26 -12.96
CA PHE A 361 -14.85 19.68 -13.29
C PHE A 361 -13.46 20.27 -13.23
N ARG A 362 -13.04 20.97 -14.27
CA ARG A 362 -11.79 21.73 -14.34
C ARG A 362 -12.09 23.16 -14.76
N TYR A 363 -11.59 24.12 -14.00
CA TYR A 363 -11.63 25.53 -14.34
C TYR A 363 -10.22 26.07 -14.46
N ARG A 364 -9.94 26.77 -15.54
CA ARG A 364 -8.65 27.42 -15.82
C ARG A 364 -8.81 28.92 -15.65
N PHE A 365 -8.24 29.46 -14.58
CA PHE A 365 -8.17 30.90 -14.35
C PHE A 365 -7.18 31.56 -15.35
N SER A 366 -6.06 30.85 -15.60
CA SER A 366 -5.03 31.25 -16.57
C SER A 366 -4.31 30.00 -17.12
N LYS A 367 -3.29 30.19 -17.95
CA LYS A 367 -2.43 29.07 -18.44
C LYS A 367 -1.69 28.33 -17.31
N VAL A 368 -1.47 28.99 -16.18
CA VAL A 368 -0.70 28.53 -15.04
C VAL A 368 -1.54 28.39 -13.76
N SER A 369 -2.84 28.67 -13.80
CA SER A 369 -3.74 28.63 -12.67
C SER A 369 -4.99 27.82 -13.00
N GLN A 370 -5.26 26.77 -12.25
CA GLN A 370 -6.41 25.91 -12.46
C GLN A 370 -6.96 25.34 -11.16
N LEU A 371 -8.28 25.13 -11.16
CA LEU A 371 -9.03 24.40 -10.18
C LEU A 371 -9.55 23.12 -10.83
N ARG A 372 -9.46 21.99 -10.12
CA ARG A 372 -10.06 20.74 -10.53
C ARG A 372 -10.85 20.14 -9.36
N PHE A 373 -12.10 19.79 -9.63
CA PHE A 373 -12.96 19.05 -8.72
C PHE A 373 -13.31 17.72 -9.35
N ASN A 374 -13.26 16.66 -8.55
CA ASN A 374 -13.66 15.32 -8.96
C ASN A 374 -14.53 14.69 -7.88
N TYR A 375 -15.71 14.23 -8.26
CA TYR A 375 -16.58 13.42 -7.43
C TYR A 375 -16.76 12.05 -8.07
N ARG A 376 -16.72 11.00 -7.25
CA ARG A 376 -16.98 9.63 -7.67
C ARG A 376 -17.72 8.86 -6.59
N GLY A 377 -18.90 8.33 -6.93
CA GLY A 377 -19.60 7.30 -6.15
C GLY A 377 -19.13 5.91 -6.59
N ARG A 378 -18.97 5.01 -5.65
CA ARG A 378 -18.59 3.62 -5.93
C ARG A 378 -19.24 2.66 -4.95
N THR A 379 -19.85 1.59 -5.48
CA THR A 379 -20.34 0.48 -4.67
C THR A 379 -19.23 -0.56 -4.48
N GLY A 380 -19.07 -1.04 -3.23
CA GLY A 380 -18.19 -2.14 -2.85
C GLY A 380 -19.02 -3.35 -2.43
N GLN A 381 -18.78 -4.51 -3.04
CA GLN A 381 -19.44 -5.74 -2.65
C GLN A 381 -18.70 -6.43 -1.51
N PRO A 382 -19.39 -7.08 -0.53
CA PRO A 382 -18.76 -8.02 0.37
C PRO A 382 -18.11 -9.16 -0.41
N SER A 383 -17.02 -9.72 0.09
CA SER A 383 -16.46 -10.95 -0.49
C SER A 383 -17.49 -12.08 -0.36
N MET A 384 -17.52 -13.00 -1.33
CA MET A 384 -18.47 -14.11 -1.31
C MET A 384 -18.23 -15.00 -0.07
N GLU A 385 -16.97 -15.21 0.33
CA GLU A 385 -16.64 -15.97 1.54
C GLU A 385 -17.22 -15.36 2.82
N ASN A 386 -17.21 -14.03 2.94
CA ASN A 386 -17.81 -13.34 4.10
C ASN A 386 -19.33 -13.52 4.18
N LEU A 387 -19.97 -13.93 3.09
CA LEU A 387 -21.42 -14.18 3.02
C LEU A 387 -21.78 -15.63 3.32
N LEU A 388 -20.82 -16.54 3.38
CA LEU A 388 -21.10 -17.95 3.70
C LEU A 388 -21.29 -18.12 5.21
N PRO A 389 -22.32 -18.84 5.67
CA PRO A 389 -22.56 -19.10 7.09
C PRO A 389 -21.65 -20.23 7.60
N ILE A 390 -20.34 -20.10 7.42
CA ILE A 390 -19.35 -21.09 7.81
C ILE A 390 -18.40 -20.55 8.85
N VAL A 391 -17.90 -21.49 9.68
CA VAL A 391 -16.87 -21.22 10.68
C VAL A 391 -15.53 -21.67 10.14
N ASP A 392 -14.60 -20.73 10.01
CA ASP A 392 -13.21 -21.04 9.71
C ASP A 392 -12.38 -21.04 11.00
N ASN A 393 -12.08 -22.23 11.48
CA ASN A 393 -11.29 -22.51 12.68
C ASN A 393 -9.88 -23.05 12.34
N SER A 394 -9.40 -22.82 11.14
CA SER A 394 -8.03 -23.22 10.71
C SER A 394 -6.96 -22.65 11.65
N ASN A 395 -7.23 -21.50 12.25
CA ASN A 395 -6.44 -20.95 13.36
C ASN A 395 -7.34 -20.82 14.60
N PRO A 396 -7.12 -21.64 15.65
CA PRO A 396 -7.98 -21.67 16.84
C PRO A 396 -7.93 -20.37 17.66
N LEU A 397 -6.85 -19.60 17.55
CA LEU A 397 -6.75 -18.28 18.17
C LEU A 397 -7.36 -17.17 17.30
N ASN A 398 -7.84 -17.48 16.10
CA ASN A 398 -8.44 -16.49 15.19
C ASN A 398 -9.50 -17.12 14.29
N ILE A 399 -10.64 -17.43 14.89
CA ILE A 399 -11.80 -18.02 14.21
C ILE A 399 -12.53 -16.96 13.42
N ARG A 400 -13.00 -17.30 12.21
CA ARG A 400 -13.81 -16.42 11.38
C ARG A 400 -15.16 -17.04 11.09
N VAL A 401 -16.21 -16.22 11.20
CA VAL A 401 -17.59 -16.62 10.90
C VAL A 401 -18.15 -15.68 9.85
N GLY A 402 -18.66 -16.22 8.77
CA GLY A 402 -19.27 -15.41 7.73
C GLY A 402 -20.67 -14.89 8.11
N ASN A 403 -21.16 -13.89 7.39
CA ASN A 403 -22.45 -13.26 7.62
C ASN A 403 -23.23 -13.07 6.30
N PRO A 404 -24.24 -13.91 6.02
CA PRO A 404 -25.07 -13.80 4.82
C PRO A 404 -25.86 -12.48 4.71
N GLY A 405 -26.08 -11.81 5.85
CA GLY A 405 -26.84 -10.54 5.93
C GLY A 405 -26.06 -9.30 5.48
N LEU A 406 -24.82 -9.41 5.03
CA LEU A 406 -24.02 -8.27 4.62
C LEU A 406 -24.59 -7.56 3.39
N LYS A 407 -24.72 -6.25 3.53
CA LYS A 407 -25.12 -5.34 2.45
C LYS A 407 -23.90 -4.75 1.72
N PRO A 408 -24.03 -4.41 0.44
CA PRO A 408 -23.01 -3.65 -0.26
C PRO A 408 -22.73 -2.30 0.42
N SER A 409 -21.48 -1.90 0.40
CA SER A 409 -21.07 -0.57 0.83
C SER A 409 -21.14 0.43 -0.32
N PHE A 410 -21.37 1.72 -0.02
CA PHE A 410 -21.29 2.79 -1.00
C PHE A 410 -20.35 3.88 -0.50
N THR A 411 -19.31 4.16 -1.31
CA THR A 411 -18.30 5.16 -0.97
C THR A 411 -18.44 6.39 -1.85
N HIS A 412 -18.64 7.55 -1.21
CA HIS A 412 -18.54 8.87 -1.81
C HIS A 412 -17.09 9.34 -1.71
N SER A 413 -16.50 9.76 -2.83
CA SER A 413 -15.15 10.32 -2.85
C SER A 413 -15.17 11.67 -3.58
N MET A 414 -14.73 12.71 -2.91
CA MET A 414 -14.60 14.06 -3.43
C MET A 414 -13.15 14.48 -3.38
N ARG A 415 -12.66 15.12 -4.42
CA ARG A 415 -11.30 15.66 -4.49
C ARG A 415 -11.33 17.04 -5.13
N LEU A 416 -10.69 17.99 -4.48
CA LEU A 416 -10.46 19.33 -4.95
C LEU A 416 -8.96 19.56 -5.10
N PHE A 417 -8.55 20.09 -6.21
CA PHE A 417 -7.16 20.42 -6.48
C PHE A 417 -7.08 21.81 -7.08
N TYR A 418 -6.29 22.69 -6.49
CA TYR A 418 -6.00 24.00 -7.01
C TYR A 418 -4.50 24.19 -7.11
N ASN A 419 -4.03 24.72 -8.22
CA ASN A 419 -2.65 25.14 -8.37
C ASN A 419 -2.55 26.43 -9.15
N THR A 420 -1.58 27.26 -8.78
CA THR A 420 -1.21 28.48 -9.50
C THR A 420 0.30 28.70 -9.40
N TYR A 421 0.85 29.37 -10.40
CA TYR A 421 2.27 29.73 -10.43
C TYR A 421 2.46 31.11 -11.05
N ASN A 422 3.23 31.96 -10.36
CA ASN A 422 3.69 33.24 -10.86
C ASN A 422 5.19 33.16 -11.17
N ALA A 423 5.55 33.26 -12.45
CA ALA A 423 6.93 33.07 -12.89
C ALA A 423 7.86 34.23 -12.49
N GLU A 424 7.34 35.46 -12.42
CA GLU A 424 8.13 36.65 -12.07
C GLU A 424 8.58 36.60 -10.61
N LEU A 425 7.67 36.21 -9.71
CA LEU A 425 7.91 36.06 -8.28
C LEU A 425 8.43 34.67 -7.93
N GLN A 426 8.53 33.72 -8.89
CA GLN A 426 8.81 32.31 -8.66
C GLN A 426 7.94 31.75 -7.53
N ARG A 427 6.66 32.17 -7.50
CA ARG A 427 5.70 31.84 -6.46
C ARG A 427 4.69 30.81 -6.95
N GLY A 428 4.59 29.71 -6.22
CA GLY A 428 3.62 28.67 -6.47
C GLY A 428 2.72 28.45 -5.26
N ILE A 429 1.43 28.17 -5.53
CA ILE A 429 0.48 27.70 -4.53
C ILE A 429 -0.12 26.41 -5.07
N MET A 430 -0.19 25.40 -4.22
CA MET A 430 -0.85 24.14 -4.49
C MET A 430 -1.76 23.78 -3.31
N THR A 431 -3.02 23.49 -3.58
CA THR A 431 -3.96 23.03 -2.56
C THR A 431 -4.62 21.76 -3.05
N HIS A 432 -4.72 20.79 -2.15
CA HIS A 432 -5.47 19.57 -2.39
C HIS A 432 -6.37 19.30 -1.18
N ALA A 433 -7.66 19.10 -1.43
CA ALA A 433 -8.60 18.64 -0.42
C ALA A 433 -9.27 17.36 -0.91
N SER A 434 -9.48 16.41 -0.01
CA SER A 434 -10.25 15.22 -0.30
C SER A 434 -11.15 14.85 0.87
N PHE A 435 -12.33 14.34 0.53
CA PHE A 435 -13.30 13.83 1.48
C PHE A 435 -13.77 12.46 1.01
N SER A 436 -13.86 11.49 1.92
CA SER A 436 -14.38 10.17 1.63
C SER A 436 -15.30 9.73 2.76
N ALA A 437 -16.52 9.28 2.42
CA ALA A 437 -17.47 8.73 3.35
C ALA A 437 -18.04 7.42 2.82
N THR A 438 -18.14 6.41 3.69
CA THR A 438 -18.62 5.08 3.29
C THR A 438 -19.88 4.74 4.09
N GLN A 439 -20.97 4.54 3.37
CA GLN A 439 -22.22 3.99 3.89
C GLN A 439 -22.13 2.46 3.88
N ASN A 440 -22.73 1.81 4.89
CA ASN A 440 -22.71 0.36 5.07
C ASN A 440 -21.28 -0.23 4.99
N SER A 441 -20.27 0.46 5.53
CA SER A 441 -18.91 -0.11 5.56
C SER A 441 -18.93 -1.43 6.32
N ILE A 442 -18.07 -2.38 5.90
CA ILE A 442 -17.96 -3.66 6.58
C ILE A 442 -16.91 -3.51 7.66
N SER A 443 -17.31 -3.76 8.90
CA SER A 443 -16.46 -3.80 10.09
C SER A 443 -16.58 -5.16 10.75
N ASN A 444 -15.55 -5.60 11.43
CA ASN A 444 -15.57 -6.84 12.17
C ASN A 444 -16.10 -6.60 13.58
N SER A 445 -17.03 -7.46 14.00
CA SER A 445 -17.37 -7.70 15.39
C SER A 445 -16.44 -8.81 15.88
N THR A 446 -15.74 -8.59 16.98
CA THR A 446 -14.77 -9.56 17.49
C THR A 446 -15.13 -9.93 18.92
N GLU A 447 -15.55 -11.16 19.12
CA GLU A 447 -15.72 -11.81 20.42
C GLU A 447 -14.37 -12.35 20.87
N TYR A 448 -13.95 -12.02 22.08
CA TYR A 448 -12.71 -12.46 22.68
C TYR A 448 -12.97 -13.59 23.69
N ASN A 449 -12.20 -14.64 23.62
CA ASN A 449 -12.23 -15.71 24.59
C ASN A 449 -11.12 -15.50 25.63
N GLU A 450 -11.53 -15.16 26.85
CA GLU A 450 -10.60 -14.83 27.95
C GLU A 450 -9.74 -16.03 28.37
N GLN A 451 -10.25 -17.24 28.27
CA GLN A 451 -9.55 -18.45 28.70
C GLN A 451 -8.46 -18.90 27.72
N THR A 452 -8.71 -18.74 26.43
CA THR A 452 -7.76 -19.16 25.38
C THR A 452 -6.95 -18.03 24.79
N GLY A 453 -7.40 -16.78 25.00
CA GLY A 453 -6.88 -15.61 24.27
C GLY A 453 -7.25 -15.60 22.80
N GLY A 454 -8.08 -16.54 22.37
CA GLY A 454 -8.60 -16.63 21.01
C GLY A 454 -9.69 -15.62 20.74
N ARG A 455 -10.00 -15.44 19.46
CA ARG A 455 -11.05 -14.51 19.03
C ARG A 455 -11.89 -15.09 17.91
N THR A 456 -13.19 -14.82 17.97
CA THR A 456 -14.13 -15.12 16.90
C THR A 456 -14.54 -13.80 16.23
N THR A 457 -14.34 -13.70 14.93
CA THR A 457 -14.57 -12.48 14.16
C THR A 457 -15.69 -12.69 13.16
N THR A 458 -16.72 -11.81 13.22
CA THR A 458 -17.86 -11.81 12.30
C THR A 458 -17.98 -10.45 11.61
N PRO A 459 -17.99 -10.38 10.27
CA PRO A 459 -18.17 -9.12 9.54
C PRO A 459 -19.62 -8.63 9.66
N LYS A 460 -19.79 -7.33 9.95
CA LYS A 460 -21.10 -6.65 10.06
C LYS A 460 -21.05 -5.28 9.35
N ASN A 461 -22.21 -4.81 8.85
CA ASN A 461 -22.26 -3.47 8.27
C ASN A 461 -22.36 -2.40 9.35
N ILE A 462 -21.63 -1.31 9.18
CA ILE A 462 -21.64 -0.17 10.10
C ILE A 462 -21.61 1.16 9.32
N ASN A 463 -22.22 2.20 9.87
CA ASN A 463 -22.22 3.54 9.31
C ASN A 463 -21.48 4.51 10.22
N GLY A 464 -20.86 5.52 9.61
CA GLY A 464 -20.16 6.60 10.30
C GLY A 464 -18.68 6.73 9.94
N ASN A 465 -18.15 5.83 9.11
CA ASN A 465 -16.76 5.91 8.64
C ASN A 465 -16.59 7.00 7.58
N TRP A 466 -15.78 8.01 7.87
CA TRP A 466 -15.41 9.06 6.92
C TRP A 466 -14.03 9.65 7.22
N SER A 467 -13.42 10.24 6.21
CA SER A 467 -12.14 10.92 6.34
C SER A 467 -12.10 12.19 5.51
N ALA A 468 -11.39 13.19 6.00
CA ALA A 468 -11.12 14.44 5.32
C ALA A 468 -9.60 14.72 5.36
N PHE A 469 -9.06 15.08 4.23
CA PHE A 469 -7.65 15.45 4.08
C PHE A 469 -7.55 16.79 3.38
N GLY A 470 -6.71 17.68 3.91
CA GLY A 470 -6.36 18.97 3.32
C GLY A 470 -4.85 19.12 3.24
N MET A 471 -4.37 19.69 2.16
CA MET A 471 -2.97 20.01 1.94
C MET A 471 -2.85 21.40 1.32
N PHE A 472 -1.93 22.18 1.85
CA PHE A 472 -1.57 23.49 1.32
C PHE A 472 -0.06 23.55 1.13
N GLY A 473 0.38 23.81 -0.07
CA GLY A 473 1.77 24.01 -0.41
C GLY A 473 2.00 25.44 -0.93
N PHE A 474 2.97 26.12 -0.39
CA PHE A 474 3.38 27.44 -0.78
C PHE A 474 4.88 27.46 -1.01
N ASN A 475 5.32 27.96 -2.15
CA ASN A 475 6.71 28.23 -2.41
C ASN A 475 6.89 29.62 -3.00
N THR A 476 7.94 30.33 -2.61
CA THR A 476 8.27 31.65 -3.17
C THR A 476 9.77 31.90 -3.10
N ALA A 477 10.29 32.59 -4.13
CA ALA A 477 11.57 33.26 -3.98
C ALA A 477 11.39 34.61 -3.27
N LEU A 478 12.38 35.02 -2.51
CA LEU A 478 12.42 36.36 -1.92
C LEU A 478 12.83 37.41 -2.98
N LYS A 479 12.94 38.67 -2.58
CA LYS A 479 13.39 39.77 -3.46
C LYS A 479 14.72 39.42 -4.14
N ASN A 480 15.67 38.85 -3.39
CA ASN A 480 16.82 38.19 -3.97
C ASN A 480 16.46 36.72 -4.26
N LYS A 481 16.35 36.38 -5.55
CA LYS A 481 15.91 35.04 -6.02
C LYS A 481 16.81 33.88 -5.62
N LYS A 482 17.97 34.15 -5.03
CA LYS A 482 18.83 33.12 -4.42
C LYS A 482 18.24 32.54 -3.14
N TYR A 483 17.32 33.25 -2.48
CA TYR A 483 16.62 32.80 -1.29
C TYR A 483 15.22 32.31 -1.63
N THR A 484 14.88 31.11 -1.22
CA THR A 484 13.57 30.50 -1.40
C THR A 484 12.99 30.05 -0.06
N ILE A 485 11.68 30.16 0.06
CA ILE A 485 10.91 29.66 1.20
C ILE A 485 9.84 28.72 0.67
N ASN A 486 9.74 27.53 1.29
CA ASN A 486 8.72 26.55 1.03
C ASN A 486 8.00 26.24 2.33
N SER A 487 6.67 26.26 2.31
CA SER A 487 5.79 25.82 3.39
C SER A 487 4.89 24.71 2.86
N PHE A 488 4.67 23.71 3.67
CA PHE A 488 3.81 22.59 3.35
C PHE A 488 3.03 22.18 4.59
N SER A 489 1.75 22.55 4.58
CA SER A 489 0.80 22.24 5.66
C SER A 489 -0.10 21.10 5.24
N ASN A 490 -0.42 20.19 6.15
CA ASN A 490 -1.47 19.23 5.93
C ASN A 490 -2.31 18.99 7.20
N ILE A 491 -3.59 18.71 6.95
CA ILE A 491 -4.56 18.32 7.95
C ILE A 491 -5.18 17.00 7.51
N ASN A 492 -5.21 16.03 8.40
CA ASN A 492 -5.91 14.78 8.18
C ASN A 492 -6.85 14.53 9.35
N TYR A 493 -8.12 14.31 9.04
CA TYR A 493 -9.13 13.94 10.01
C TYR A 493 -9.77 12.62 9.61
N GLN A 494 -9.90 11.71 10.57
CA GLN A 494 -10.53 10.40 10.39
C GLN A 494 -11.56 10.17 11.48
N ASN A 495 -12.73 9.71 11.10
CA ASN A 495 -13.77 9.22 11.99
C ASN A 495 -13.97 7.74 11.70
N ASN A 496 -13.39 6.89 12.54
CA ASN A 496 -13.43 5.45 12.41
C ASN A 496 -14.45 4.90 13.39
N VAL A 497 -15.34 4.05 12.89
CA VAL A 497 -16.37 3.41 13.69
C VAL A 497 -16.20 1.90 13.55
N ALA A 498 -16.20 1.20 14.69
CA ALA A 498 -16.11 -0.24 14.77
C ALA A 498 -17.07 -0.79 15.83
N TYR A 499 -17.27 -2.10 15.84
CA TYR A 499 -17.96 -2.79 16.90
C TYR A 499 -16.98 -3.24 17.98
N LEU A 500 -17.34 -3.01 19.24
CA LEU A 500 -16.75 -3.66 20.40
C LEU A 500 -17.79 -4.62 20.99
N TYR A 501 -17.43 -5.89 21.03
CA TYR A 501 -18.30 -6.92 21.58
C TYR A 501 -18.26 -6.86 23.11
N ASN A 502 -19.45 -6.76 23.73
CA ASN A 502 -19.62 -6.78 25.16
C ASN A 502 -19.76 -8.24 25.62
N GLN A 503 -18.82 -8.72 26.42
CA GLN A 503 -18.80 -10.10 26.91
C GLN A 503 -19.96 -10.41 27.86
N GLU A 504 -20.42 -9.44 28.64
CA GLU A 504 -21.50 -9.62 29.62
C GLU A 504 -22.88 -9.63 28.95
N THR A 505 -23.14 -8.60 28.14
CA THR A 505 -24.46 -8.45 27.50
C THR A 505 -24.60 -9.25 26.21
N LYS A 506 -23.51 -9.82 25.67
CA LYS A 506 -23.43 -10.54 24.39
C LYS A 506 -23.89 -9.68 23.18
N VAL A 507 -23.75 -8.36 23.28
CA VAL A 507 -24.17 -7.39 22.26
C VAL A 507 -22.97 -6.56 21.79
N ASP A 508 -23.00 -6.15 20.53
CA ASP A 508 -22.01 -5.24 19.98
C ASP A 508 -22.31 -3.79 20.29
N ASP A 509 -21.38 -3.11 20.92
CA ASP A 509 -21.42 -1.68 21.12
C ASP A 509 -20.67 -0.95 20.03
N LYS A 510 -21.23 0.16 19.57
CA LYS A 510 -20.64 0.99 18.55
C LYS A 510 -19.60 1.93 19.17
N ASN A 511 -18.32 1.68 18.90
CA ASN A 511 -17.23 2.57 19.27
C ASN A 511 -16.87 3.53 18.13
N THR A 512 -16.53 4.76 18.49
CA THR A 512 -16.05 5.78 17.56
C THR A 512 -14.68 6.28 18.00
N THR A 513 -13.72 6.19 17.11
CA THR A 513 -12.39 6.78 17.32
C THR A 513 -12.16 7.88 16.30
N THR A 514 -11.82 9.07 16.77
CA THR A 514 -11.46 10.20 15.91
C THR A 514 -9.97 10.45 15.99
N GLY A 515 -9.36 10.69 14.83
CA GLY A 515 -7.95 11.05 14.72
C GLY A 515 -7.81 12.35 13.94
N LEU A 516 -7.20 13.37 14.55
CA LEU A 516 -6.80 14.61 13.90
C LEU A 516 -5.28 14.69 13.86
N THR A 517 -4.72 14.82 12.66
CA THR A 517 -3.28 15.09 12.49
C THR A 517 -3.10 16.43 11.79
N LEU A 518 -2.36 17.32 12.42
CA LEU A 518 -1.92 18.60 11.87
C LEU A 518 -0.41 18.54 11.65
N SER A 519 0.04 18.84 10.45
CA SER A 519 1.48 18.85 10.16
C SER A 519 1.85 20.09 9.36
N GLU A 520 2.99 20.69 9.75
CA GLU A 520 3.60 21.82 9.06
C GLU A 520 5.07 21.49 8.79
N ARG A 521 5.52 21.83 7.59
CA ARG A 521 6.93 21.76 7.20
C ARG A 521 7.36 23.07 6.57
N LEU A 522 8.40 23.65 7.10
CA LEU A 522 9.04 24.86 6.60
C LEU A 522 10.44 24.52 6.08
N ASN A 523 10.80 25.07 4.95
CA ASN A 523 12.14 24.97 4.39
C ASN A 523 12.54 26.33 3.85
N GLY A 524 13.67 26.86 4.29
CA GLY A 524 14.33 28.05 3.76
C GLY A 524 15.64 27.64 3.10
N ALA A 525 15.91 28.05 1.88
CA ALA A 525 17.15 27.71 1.18
C ALA A 525 17.79 28.93 0.53
N TYR A 526 19.11 28.99 0.61
CA TYR A 526 19.96 29.83 -0.20
C TYR A 526 20.66 28.99 -1.25
N ARG A 527 20.65 29.45 -2.51
CA ARG A 527 21.30 28.75 -3.62
C ARG A 527 22.07 29.73 -4.51
N ASN A 528 23.28 29.36 -4.85
CA ASN A 528 24.05 29.95 -5.93
C ASN A 528 24.62 28.85 -6.86
N ASP A 529 25.54 29.19 -7.75
CA ASP A 529 26.03 28.27 -8.78
C ASP A 529 26.84 27.08 -8.25
N TRP A 530 27.48 27.23 -7.08
CA TRP A 530 28.36 26.22 -6.49
C TRP A 530 27.98 25.77 -5.08
N PHE A 531 27.02 26.45 -4.44
CA PHE A 531 26.63 26.20 -3.07
C PHE A 531 25.12 26.30 -2.85
N GLU A 532 24.56 25.33 -2.16
CA GLU A 532 23.20 25.37 -1.66
C GLU A 532 23.22 25.08 -0.17
N PHE A 533 22.54 25.92 0.60
CA PHE A 533 22.33 25.73 2.05
C PHE A 533 20.84 25.86 2.37
N GLY A 534 20.27 24.89 3.08
CA GLY A 534 18.88 24.89 3.49
C GLY A 534 18.73 24.65 4.98
N LEU A 535 17.77 25.34 5.58
CA LEU A 535 17.27 25.08 6.91
C LEU A 535 15.87 24.47 6.77
N ASN A 536 15.60 23.41 7.50
CA ASN A 536 14.31 22.75 7.49
C ASN A 536 13.78 22.56 8.90
N GLY A 537 12.48 22.70 9.06
CA GLY A 537 11.76 22.43 10.29
C GLY A 537 10.43 21.75 9.98
N SER A 538 9.99 20.85 10.83
CA SER A 538 8.66 20.30 10.76
C SER A 538 8.09 20.01 12.13
N ILE A 539 6.77 20.12 12.24
CA ILE A 539 6.00 19.70 13.40
C ILE A 539 4.79 18.90 12.95
N SER A 540 4.45 17.85 13.66
CA SER A 540 3.25 17.07 13.45
C SER A 540 2.62 16.80 14.82
N TYR A 541 1.42 17.27 15.00
CA TYR A 541 0.57 17.04 16.17
C TYR A 541 -0.53 16.07 15.79
N THR A 542 -0.77 15.08 16.63
CA THR A 542 -1.85 14.11 16.45
C THR A 542 -2.71 14.09 17.71
N ALA A 543 -4.03 14.24 17.55
CA ALA A 543 -5.00 14.07 18.63
C ALA A 543 -5.86 12.85 18.33
N GLU A 544 -5.84 11.87 19.20
CA GLU A 544 -6.60 10.62 19.08
C GLU A 544 -7.60 10.54 20.23
N ARG A 545 -8.87 10.34 19.88
CA ARG A 545 -9.99 10.31 20.84
C ARG A 545 -10.79 9.04 20.63
N ASN A 546 -10.93 8.23 21.67
CA ASN A 546 -11.78 7.06 21.71
C ASN A 546 -12.99 7.32 22.60
N LYS A 547 -14.19 7.12 22.08
CA LYS A 547 -15.43 7.48 22.78
C LYS A 547 -15.71 6.55 23.96
N LEU A 548 -15.55 5.23 23.77
CA LEU A 548 -15.84 4.24 24.82
C LEU A 548 -14.65 4.04 25.78
N ARG A 549 -13.45 4.46 25.37
CA ARG A 549 -12.22 4.32 26.15
C ARG A 549 -11.45 5.65 26.20
N PRO A 550 -11.97 6.66 26.93
CA PRO A 550 -11.31 7.97 27.01
C PRO A 550 -9.90 7.91 27.61
N ASP A 551 -9.62 6.94 28.48
CA ASP A 551 -8.32 6.74 29.12
C ASP A 551 -7.21 6.39 28.11
N ASN A 552 -7.59 5.90 26.94
CA ASN A 552 -6.69 5.61 25.84
C ASN A 552 -6.45 6.80 24.89
N ASN A 553 -7.00 7.97 25.21
CA ASN A 553 -6.77 9.18 24.43
C ASN A 553 -5.31 9.63 24.51
N GLN A 554 -4.77 10.06 23.37
CA GLN A 554 -3.38 10.49 23.29
C GLN A 554 -3.23 11.71 22.39
N GLU A 555 -2.22 12.51 22.71
CA GLU A 555 -1.87 13.72 21.96
C GLU A 555 -0.36 13.78 21.66
N PRO A 556 0.18 12.79 20.95
CA PRO A 556 1.59 12.82 20.62
C PRO A 556 1.91 13.92 19.60
N TYR A 557 3.09 14.50 19.74
CA TYR A 557 3.64 15.38 18.73
C TYR A 557 5.08 15.02 18.41
N THR A 558 5.43 15.19 17.15
CA THR A 558 6.78 15.02 16.65
C THR A 558 7.23 16.30 16.01
N PHE A 559 8.47 16.69 16.26
CA PHE A 559 9.06 17.83 15.58
C PHE A 559 10.47 17.52 15.13
N SER A 560 10.87 18.12 14.04
CA SER A 560 12.24 18.02 13.55
C SER A 560 12.77 19.38 13.11
N TYR A 561 14.06 19.59 13.29
CA TYR A 561 14.78 20.73 12.75
C TYR A 561 16.15 20.26 12.26
N GLY A 562 16.62 20.89 11.18
CA GLY A 562 17.87 20.45 10.58
C GLY A 562 18.39 21.41 9.51
N ALA A 563 19.56 21.05 9.01
CA ALA A 563 20.22 21.75 7.92
C ALA A 563 20.66 20.76 6.85
N ASN A 564 20.62 21.21 5.60
CA ASN A 564 21.18 20.50 4.45
C ASN A 564 22.10 21.43 3.67
N THR A 565 23.18 20.86 3.16
CA THR A 565 24.18 21.59 2.39
C THR A 565 24.57 20.77 1.17
N GLN A 566 24.71 21.44 0.03
CA GLN A 566 25.28 20.88 -1.18
C GLN A 566 26.36 21.80 -1.71
N LEU A 567 27.57 21.26 -1.88
CA LEU A 567 28.74 21.93 -2.48
C LEU A 567 29.04 21.30 -3.82
N MET A 568 29.17 22.12 -4.85
CA MET A 568 29.52 21.72 -6.21
C MET A 568 30.91 22.25 -6.55
N ALA A 569 31.90 21.35 -6.54
CA ALA A 569 33.28 21.70 -6.82
C ALA A 569 33.53 21.78 -8.36
N PRO A 570 34.57 22.56 -8.81
CA PRO A 570 34.81 22.84 -10.23
C PRO A 570 35.00 21.62 -11.11
N TRP A 571 35.55 20.52 -10.59
CA TRP A 571 35.81 19.28 -11.33
C TRP A 571 34.62 18.27 -11.33
N ASN A 572 33.39 18.75 -11.24
CA ASN A 572 32.16 17.97 -11.19
C ASN A 572 32.07 17.02 -9.97
N MET A 573 32.71 17.38 -8.88
CA MET A 573 32.52 16.72 -7.60
C MET A 573 31.40 17.44 -6.83
N THR A 574 30.50 16.65 -6.21
CA THR A 574 29.41 17.20 -5.40
C THR A 574 29.46 16.55 -4.02
N PHE A 575 29.55 17.38 -2.98
CA PHE A 575 29.37 16.96 -1.60
C PHE A 575 28.01 17.39 -1.12
N THR A 576 27.21 16.45 -0.58
CA THR A 576 25.88 16.72 -0.02
C THR A 576 25.86 16.18 1.41
N THR A 577 25.37 16.98 2.34
CA THR A 577 25.17 16.54 3.73
C THR A 577 23.86 17.04 4.29
N ASN A 578 23.25 16.25 5.17
CA ASN A 578 22.04 16.57 5.88
C ASN A 578 22.19 16.14 7.33
N ILE A 579 21.90 17.07 8.25
CA ILE A 579 21.83 16.81 9.69
C ILE A 579 20.46 17.26 10.18
N ALA A 580 19.75 16.40 10.91
CA ALA A 580 18.43 16.72 11.44
C ALA A 580 18.20 16.03 12.78
N ASN A 581 17.71 16.80 13.76
CA ASN A 581 17.21 16.25 14.99
C ASN A 581 15.72 15.95 14.86
N GLN A 582 15.32 14.72 15.21
CA GLN A 582 13.91 14.30 15.29
C GLN A 582 13.57 14.06 16.76
N SER A 583 12.48 14.66 17.22
CA SER A 583 12.02 14.55 18.60
C SER A 583 10.58 14.07 18.64
N ARG A 584 10.29 13.16 19.55
CA ARG A 584 8.94 12.64 19.81
C ARG A 584 8.58 12.91 21.26
N ARG A 585 7.35 13.34 21.51
CA ARG A 585 6.80 13.68 22.82
C ARG A 585 5.32 13.34 22.91
N GLY A 586 4.82 13.20 24.16
CA GLY A 586 3.40 12.97 24.43
C GLY A 586 2.95 11.54 24.22
N TYR A 587 3.86 10.58 24.05
CA TYR A 587 3.53 9.16 24.03
C TYR A 587 3.45 8.63 25.47
N THR A 588 2.45 7.79 25.74
CA THR A 588 2.27 7.12 27.04
C THR A 588 3.45 6.21 27.36
N ASP A 589 3.97 5.50 26.36
CA ASP A 589 5.23 4.77 26.47
C ASP A 589 6.41 5.75 26.47
N SER A 590 7.06 5.89 27.61
CA SER A 590 8.18 6.80 27.81
C SER A 590 9.39 6.49 26.90
N SER A 591 9.57 5.23 26.51
CA SER A 591 10.65 4.79 25.61
C SER A 591 10.55 5.41 24.21
N MET A 592 9.33 5.81 23.82
CA MET A 592 9.06 6.49 22.55
C MET A 592 9.34 8.00 22.58
N ASN A 593 9.45 8.62 23.75
CA ASN A 593 9.71 10.04 23.95
C ASN A 593 11.21 10.35 23.85
N ARG A 594 11.79 10.22 22.66
CA ARG A 594 13.24 10.34 22.43
C ARG A 594 13.61 11.40 21.41
N ASN A 595 14.90 11.78 21.42
CA ASN A 595 15.54 12.59 20.39
C ASN A 595 16.47 11.71 19.56
N GLU A 596 16.49 11.92 18.26
CA GLU A 596 17.35 11.23 17.31
C GLU A 596 18.05 12.26 16.43
N LEU A 597 19.37 12.42 16.60
CA LEU A 597 20.18 13.28 15.74
C LEU A 597 20.72 12.43 14.57
N ILE A 598 20.15 12.60 13.39
CA ILE A 598 20.48 11.84 12.19
C ILE A 598 21.39 12.68 11.31
N TRP A 599 22.56 12.16 10.98
CA TRP A 599 23.52 12.79 10.09
C TRP A 599 23.84 11.87 8.91
N ASN A 600 23.61 12.38 7.68
CA ASN A 600 23.92 11.68 6.44
C ASN A 600 24.86 12.53 5.59
N ALA A 601 25.75 11.88 4.84
CA ALA A 601 26.67 12.54 3.93
C ALA A 601 26.85 11.75 2.64
N GLN A 602 27.06 12.45 1.52
CA GLN A 602 27.32 11.87 0.21
C GLN A 602 28.40 12.66 -0.49
N LEU A 603 29.33 11.94 -1.10
CA LEU A 603 30.33 12.47 -2.02
C LEU A 603 30.15 11.82 -3.39
N SER A 604 29.94 12.62 -4.42
CA SER A 604 29.73 12.15 -5.79
C SER A 604 30.74 12.78 -6.72
N GLN A 605 31.31 11.98 -7.63
CA GLN A 605 32.19 12.43 -8.69
C GLN A 605 31.60 12.01 -10.04
N THR A 606 31.43 12.99 -10.94
CA THR A 606 30.95 12.75 -12.30
C THR A 606 32.11 12.93 -13.28
N PHE A 607 32.32 11.96 -14.18
CA PHE A 607 33.41 11.89 -15.14
C PHE A 607 32.91 11.37 -16.50
N LEU A 608 33.80 11.24 -17.48
CA LEU A 608 33.50 10.86 -18.89
C LEU A 608 32.41 11.80 -19.50
N LYS A 609 32.56 13.11 -19.36
CA LYS A 609 31.61 14.13 -19.85
C LYS A 609 30.17 13.90 -19.37
N GLY A 610 30.01 13.41 -18.15
CA GLY A 610 28.69 13.17 -17.54
C GLY A 610 28.13 11.74 -17.78
N ALA A 611 28.87 10.87 -18.48
CA ALA A 611 28.43 9.50 -18.74
C ALA A 611 28.58 8.58 -17.53
N ALA A 612 29.55 8.82 -16.66
CA ALA A 612 29.79 8.01 -15.48
C ALA A 612 29.75 8.85 -14.20
N THR A 613 29.18 8.29 -13.15
CA THR A 613 29.13 8.88 -11.80
C THR A 613 29.46 7.80 -10.78
N ILE A 614 30.37 8.10 -9.87
CA ILE A 614 30.61 7.31 -8.66
C ILE A 614 30.15 8.13 -7.47
N SER A 615 29.44 7.50 -6.54
CA SER A 615 28.99 8.16 -5.30
C SER A 615 29.31 7.28 -4.11
N PHE A 616 29.85 7.87 -3.07
CA PHE A 616 30.02 7.28 -1.76
C PHE A 616 29.02 7.94 -0.80
N GLU A 617 28.21 7.15 -0.13
CA GLU A 617 27.14 7.62 0.76
C GLU A 617 27.30 7.00 2.14
N MET A 618 27.10 7.82 3.16
CA MET A 618 27.04 7.40 4.57
C MET A 618 25.71 7.81 5.17
N TYR A 619 25.01 6.85 5.76
CA TYR A 619 23.71 7.02 6.38
C TYR A 619 23.84 6.91 7.89
N ASP A 620 23.10 7.79 8.63
CA ASP A 620 23.05 7.84 10.08
C ASP A 620 24.41 7.61 10.73
N ILE A 621 25.35 8.52 10.44
CA ILE A 621 26.76 8.46 10.90
C ILE A 621 26.81 8.37 12.43
N LEU A 622 25.82 8.94 13.13
CA LEU A 622 25.76 8.98 14.60
C LEU A 622 25.04 7.76 15.20
N LYS A 623 24.49 6.86 14.38
CA LYS A 623 23.79 5.62 14.82
C LYS A 623 22.61 5.87 15.75
N GLN A 624 21.83 6.92 15.53
CA GLN A 624 20.73 7.31 16.43
C GLN A 624 19.33 7.04 15.87
N GLN A 625 19.21 6.64 14.61
CA GLN A 625 17.92 6.38 14.00
C GLN A 625 17.27 5.12 14.59
N SER A 626 16.00 5.21 14.99
CA SER A 626 15.19 4.07 15.41
C SER A 626 14.16 3.69 14.34
N ASN A 627 13.81 2.39 14.26
CA ASN A 627 12.81 1.84 13.36
C ASN A 627 11.53 1.46 14.11
N ILE A 628 10.95 2.42 14.83
CA ILE A 628 9.70 2.23 15.57
C ILE A 628 8.54 2.76 14.72
N SER A 629 7.48 1.98 14.62
CA SER A 629 6.20 2.38 14.05
C SER A 629 5.07 2.16 15.05
N ARG A 630 4.03 2.99 14.94
CA ARG A 630 2.85 2.90 15.78
C ARG A 630 1.58 2.93 14.93
N SER A 631 0.57 2.18 15.38
CA SER A 631 -0.78 2.18 14.81
C SER A 631 -1.81 2.28 15.92
N LEU A 632 -2.83 3.12 15.71
CA LEU A 632 -4.04 3.17 16.53
C LEU A 632 -5.27 2.95 15.64
N THR A 633 -6.17 2.09 16.10
CA THR A 633 -7.45 1.78 15.48
C THR A 633 -8.57 1.92 16.50
N ALA A 634 -9.82 1.76 16.07
CA ALA A 634 -10.96 1.85 16.99
C ALA A 634 -11.02 0.69 18.02
N ASP A 635 -10.31 -0.40 17.74
CA ASP A 635 -10.31 -1.63 18.52
C ASP A 635 -8.97 -1.97 19.18
N GLY A 636 -7.94 -1.13 19.01
CA GLY A 636 -6.64 -1.38 19.64
C GLY A 636 -5.52 -0.46 19.20
N ARG A 637 -4.38 -0.62 19.85
CA ARG A 637 -3.13 0.04 19.48
C ARG A 637 -1.98 -0.96 19.36
N SER A 638 -0.98 -0.64 18.56
CA SER A 638 0.24 -1.44 18.47
C SER A 638 1.48 -0.58 18.27
N VAL A 639 2.59 -1.06 18.80
CA VAL A 639 3.94 -0.54 18.62
C VAL A 639 4.80 -1.65 18.06
N SER A 640 5.48 -1.38 16.96
CA SER A 640 6.40 -2.32 16.33
C SER A 640 7.78 -1.71 16.20
N GLU A 641 8.80 -2.45 16.58
CA GLU A 641 10.20 -2.10 16.40
C GLU A 641 10.87 -3.11 15.45
N TYR A 642 11.50 -2.60 14.42
CA TYR A 642 12.16 -3.41 13.40
C TYR A 642 13.68 -3.29 13.53
N ASN A 643 14.39 -4.38 13.26
CA ASN A 643 15.81 -4.28 12.99
C ASN A 643 16.03 -3.45 11.72
N GLY A 644 17.16 -2.82 11.61
CA GLY A 644 17.56 -2.10 10.42
C GLY A 644 19.03 -1.76 10.46
N VAL A 645 19.69 -1.79 9.31
CA VAL A 645 20.96 -1.11 9.17
C VAL A 645 20.65 0.35 9.02
N ASN A 646 20.59 1.05 10.14
CA ASN A 646 20.33 2.47 10.14
C ASN A 646 21.61 3.22 9.75
N SER A 647 22.78 2.75 10.25
CA SER A 647 24.08 3.32 9.97
C SER A 647 24.88 2.42 9.03
N TYR A 648 25.11 2.87 7.80
CA TYR A 648 25.85 2.12 6.78
C TYR A 648 26.48 3.02 5.74
N CYS A 649 27.47 2.46 5.00
CA CYS A 649 28.03 3.09 3.81
C CYS A 649 27.54 2.39 2.55
N MET A 650 27.44 3.13 1.46
CA MET A 650 27.10 2.60 0.15
C MET A 650 27.95 3.24 -0.95
N VAL A 651 28.38 2.44 -1.89
CA VAL A 651 29.05 2.92 -3.12
C VAL A 651 28.12 2.68 -4.29
N HIS A 652 27.82 3.74 -5.04
CA HIS A 652 27.07 3.68 -6.27
C HIS A 652 27.97 3.97 -7.45
N PHE A 653 27.90 3.13 -8.46
CA PHE A 653 28.48 3.40 -9.76
C PHE A 653 27.37 3.43 -10.80
N ILE A 654 27.24 4.55 -11.50
CA ILE A 654 26.23 4.75 -12.54
C ILE A 654 26.95 5.05 -13.84
N TYR A 655 26.76 4.21 -14.84
CA TYR A 655 27.24 4.45 -16.20
C TYR A 655 26.05 4.55 -17.16
N ARG A 656 25.99 5.68 -17.91
CA ARG A 656 24.93 5.97 -18.86
C ARG A 656 25.44 5.73 -20.28
N LEU A 657 25.07 4.59 -20.84
CA LEU A 657 25.29 4.26 -22.24
C LEU A 657 24.31 5.04 -23.13
N ASN A 658 24.79 6.07 -23.81
CA ASN A 658 23.98 6.87 -24.74
C ASN A 658 24.08 6.32 -26.17
N ILE A 659 23.77 5.05 -26.37
CA ILE A 659 23.93 4.35 -27.66
C ILE A 659 22.85 4.79 -28.67
N PHE A 660 21.68 5.22 -28.22
CA PHE A 660 20.56 5.59 -29.08
C PHE A 660 20.25 7.09 -28.99
N GLY A 661 20.60 7.81 -30.06
CA GLY A 661 20.76 9.26 -30.10
C GLY A 661 19.49 10.13 -30.25
N ASN A 662 18.27 9.67 -29.95
CA ASN A 662 17.10 10.56 -30.11
C ASN A 662 16.73 11.28 -28.81
N LYS A 663 17.10 12.57 -28.69
CA LYS A 663 16.85 13.43 -27.54
C LYS A 663 15.35 13.61 -27.24
N ALA A 664 14.49 13.58 -28.25
CA ALA A 664 13.03 13.75 -28.10
C ALA A 664 12.37 12.52 -27.46
N ALA A 665 12.83 11.32 -27.79
CA ALA A 665 12.35 10.07 -27.16
C ALA A 665 12.72 10.01 -25.67
N ARG A 666 13.92 10.52 -25.30
CA ARG A 666 14.38 10.60 -23.91
C ARG A 666 13.57 11.58 -23.05
N GLU A 667 13.23 12.76 -23.61
CA GLU A 667 12.42 13.76 -22.89
C GLU A 667 10.99 13.27 -22.66
N LYS A 668 10.42 12.49 -23.56
CA LYS A 668 9.10 11.89 -23.40
C LYS A 668 9.09 10.72 -22.38
N MET A 669 10.14 9.91 -22.33
CA MET A 669 10.29 8.87 -21.30
C MET A 669 10.44 9.46 -19.89
N GLY A 670 11.15 10.56 -19.72
CA GLY A 670 11.26 11.27 -18.45
C GLY A 670 9.95 11.93 -18.01
N ARG A 671 9.00 12.18 -18.93
CA ARG A 671 7.68 12.79 -18.65
C ARG A 671 6.54 11.78 -18.50
N GLY A 672 6.67 10.56 -19.04
CA GLY A 672 5.70 9.48 -18.87
C GLY A 672 6.35 8.38 -18.04
N GLY A 673 6.32 8.52 -16.71
CA GLY A 673 7.06 7.68 -15.79
C GLY A 673 7.04 6.20 -16.15
N PHE A 674 8.11 5.71 -16.76
CA PHE A 674 8.63 4.43 -16.41
C PHE A 674 9.10 4.60 -14.96
N GLY A 675 8.37 4.01 -14.04
CA GLY A 675 8.69 4.11 -12.62
C GLY A 675 10.14 3.73 -12.43
N GLY A 676 10.94 4.67 -11.93
CA GLY A 676 12.16 4.31 -11.23
C GLY A 676 11.82 3.29 -10.15
N PRO A 677 12.77 2.53 -9.59
CA PRO A 677 12.50 1.39 -8.72
C PRO A 677 11.49 1.76 -7.64
N GLY A 678 10.26 1.33 -7.85
CA GLY A 678 9.14 1.57 -6.95
C GLY A 678 9.27 0.65 -5.76
N GLY A 679 9.31 1.22 -4.56
CA GLY A 679 9.16 0.46 -3.33
C GLY A 679 7.86 -0.36 -3.32
N PRO A 680 7.83 -1.49 -2.60
CA PRO A 680 6.67 -2.35 -2.52
C PRO A 680 5.52 -1.67 -1.77
N GLY A 681 4.33 -1.74 -2.32
CA GLY A 681 3.09 -1.51 -1.60
C GLY A 681 2.37 -0.21 -1.92
N GLY A 682 1.45 -0.30 -2.83
CA GLY A 682 0.35 0.63 -3.06
C GLY A 682 -0.66 -0.06 -3.94
N HIS A 683 -1.73 -0.58 -3.35
CA HIS A 683 -2.86 -1.12 -4.10
C HIS A 683 -3.40 -0.03 -5.04
N GLY A 684 -3.08 -0.18 -6.31
CA GLY A 684 -3.60 0.66 -7.37
C GLY A 684 -5.06 0.37 -7.66
N GLY A 685 -5.95 1.28 -7.26
CA GLY A 685 -7.30 1.31 -7.79
C GLY A 685 -7.28 1.64 -9.29
N PRO A 686 -8.18 1.10 -10.11
CA PRO A 686 -8.23 1.35 -11.54
C PRO A 686 -8.77 2.76 -11.82
N GLY A 687 -7.89 3.68 -12.07
CA GLY A 687 -8.22 5.04 -12.50
C GLY A 687 -7.51 5.39 -13.78
N GLY A 688 -8.04 4.97 -14.94
CA GLY A 688 -7.52 5.35 -16.25
C GLY A 688 -7.62 6.85 -16.46
N ARG A 689 -6.50 7.53 -16.65
CA ARG A 689 -6.45 8.88 -17.19
C ARG A 689 -6.79 8.85 -18.68
N PRO A 690 -7.77 9.62 -19.18
CA PRO A 690 -7.89 9.86 -20.61
C PRO A 690 -6.72 10.74 -21.07
N GLY A 691 -6.03 10.30 -22.10
CA GLY A 691 -4.95 11.05 -22.71
C GLY A 691 -5.40 12.44 -23.16
N GLY A 692 -4.68 13.47 -22.75
CA GLY A 692 -4.88 14.83 -23.22
C GLY A 692 -4.43 14.96 -24.67
N PHE A 693 -5.35 15.36 -25.54
CA PHE A 693 -5.02 15.79 -26.90
C PHE A 693 -4.33 17.16 -26.85
N GLY A 694 -3.08 17.19 -27.28
CA GLY A 694 -2.39 18.44 -27.56
C GLY A 694 -3.01 19.08 -28.80
N GLY A 695 -3.77 20.17 -28.62
CA GLY A 695 -4.23 21.00 -29.71
C GLY A 695 -3.07 21.85 -30.29
N ARG A 696 -2.73 21.66 -31.54
CA ARG A 696 -1.98 22.64 -32.33
C ARG A 696 -2.89 23.81 -32.71
N ARG A 697 -2.29 24.96 -32.72
CA ARG A 697 -2.87 26.27 -33.09
C ARG A 697 -3.50 26.27 -34.49
N PHE A 698 -4.61 26.89 -34.58
CA PHE A 698 -4.85 28.05 -35.48
C PHE A 698 -5.46 29.15 -34.63
#